data_4fc222114e9bcf19db33ad49e8972ad2
#
_entry.id   4fc222114e9bcf19db33ad49e8972ad2
#
_cell.length_a   1.000
_cell.length_b   1.000
_cell.length_c   1.000
_cell.angle_alpha   90.00
_cell.angle_beta   90.00
_cell.angle_gamma   90.00
#
_symmetry.space_group_name_H-M   'P 1'
#
loop_
_entity.id
_entity.type
_entity.pdbx_description
1 polymer ?
#
loop_
_entity_poly.entity_id
_entity_poly.type
_entity_poly.pdbx_seq_one_letter_code
_entity_poly.pdbx_strand_id
1 'polypeptide(L)'
;MAPESGLRELGPERLAGQGLDVHQYESGDRTILALLAETPAADQVDLVATWRDASYEVWSRRGMIRFKRFADQRGALSFEIVEQIGVNPVANQDPFIVSTIEEELDAADRSGNPTRDSNRTYFEPHVLSHPYPYERIAQLFDSPRAPDLAVSPKAYAYGIQAGQHGALDVVQCRAPLVFSGPGVRAGRFQLGSRHVDIAPTIARMMRFPKIAGLDASGSRAQVYLKRQDGTTLDEIIDADAPPPARVYMILLDGLSHSELHYQLENNRGAIPNLAGLVERGAFLTHGSIVNFPSITWPSHSTILTGAWCGHHDIVNPTFHVREDRETVPIQGNAFETERYLSPDVETLYEVFKRECGASAITASIYEPQGRGADHAVLERRLVGNKDRLKALTQEMSADVSPRWSADQKPDLNREEIVDIRGMAQVVTLFEHCADEPPVFVAQEFTLTDGAGHDYGPHHAGLREALYRTDKRIGAVLEILRARGLLESTLFVVTSDHGMAPQRVELKANPAAEPKRVGIQGVFAEPMIYLRDLRVETERTRDLRSLRVTVLDNDLLPDGQYPPIAGARVTLCGRGNAVIAESRTPESGRVSFTTPANAADAELTVRIEHPGFNPRALSGNGASIGIDLRKILYSNLE
;
A
#
# COMPACT_ATOMS: atom_id res chain seq x y z
N MET A 1 20.47 -25.86 11.39
CA MET A 1 19.22 -26.51 11.84
C MET A 1 18.73 -25.71 13.03
N ALA A 2 17.90 -24.73 12.79
CA ALA A 2 17.23 -23.95 13.83
C ALA A 2 15.98 -24.72 14.30
N PRO A 3 15.54 -24.59 15.53
CA PRO A 3 14.43 -25.35 16.06
C PRO A 3 13.10 -24.77 15.56
N GLU A 4 12.67 -25.21 14.36
CA GLU A 4 11.33 -24.91 13.82
C GLU A 4 10.20 -25.64 14.56
N SER A 5 10.52 -26.50 15.51
CA SER A 5 9.55 -27.40 16.14
C SER A 5 8.68 -26.79 17.24
N GLY A 6 9.07 -25.64 17.82
CA GLY A 6 8.36 -25.06 18.96
C GLY A 6 7.09 -24.27 18.61
N LEU A 7 7.08 -23.57 17.49
CA LEU A 7 5.97 -22.69 17.09
C LEU A 7 4.82 -23.42 16.38
N ARG A 8 5.08 -24.57 15.76
CA ARG A 8 4.03 -25.40 15.13
C ARG A 8 3.02 -26.01 16.09
N GLU A 9 3.30 -25.95 17.38
CA GLU A 9 2.51 -26.61 18.40
C GLU A 9 1.50 -25.71 19.13
N LEU A 10 1.42 -24.41 18.80
CA LEU A 10 0.53 -23.45 19.48
C LEU A 10 -0.74 -23.14 18.67
N GLY A 11 -1.54 -24.16 18.37
CA GLY A 11 -2.86 -23.97 17.75
C GLY A 11 -3.94 -23.52 18.76
N PRO A 12 -5.10 -22.97 18.27
CA PRO A 12 -6.22 -22.54 19.10
C PRO A 12 -6.73 -23.63 20.07
N GLU A 13 -6.69 -24.91 19.64
CA GLU A 13 -7.07 -26.05 20.47
C GLU A 13 -6.10 -26.26 21.65
N ARG A 14 -4.85 -25.88 21.51
CA ARG A 14 -3.86 -26.00 22.59
C ARG A 14 -3.94 -24.84 23.58
N LEU A 15 -4.27 -23.64 23.10
CA LEU A 15 -4.55 -22.49 23.96
C LEU A 15 -5.78 -22.78 24.83
N ALA A 16 -6.84 -23.34 24.26
CA ALA A 16 -8.02 -23.80 24.99
C ALA A 16 -7.69 -24.96 25.93
N GLY A 17 -6.82 -25.91 25.52
CA GLY A 17 -6.35 -27.03 26.34
C GLY A 17 -5.45 -26.64 27.52
N GLN A 18 -4.85 -25.44 27.48
CA GLN A 18 -4.08 -24.86 28.61
C GLN A 18 -4.95 -24.02 29.56
N GLY A 19 -6.28 -24.00 29.38
CA GLY A 19 -7.20 -23.24 30.21
C GLY A 19 -7.12 -21.72 29.99
N LEU A 20 -6.54 -21.28 28.88
CA LEU A 20 -6.45 -19.87 28.52
C LEU A 20 -7.79 -19.43 27.93
N ASP A 21 -8.49 -18.58 28.67
CA ASP A 21 -9.78 -18.00 28.26
C ASP A 21 -9.55 -17.03 27.10
N VAL A 22 -10.24 -17.23 25.97
CA VAL A 22 -10.18 -16.35 24.79
C VAL A 22 -10.54 -14.88 25.11
N HIS A 23 -11.22 -14.62 26.22
CA HIS A 23 -11.51 -13.29 26.71
C HIS A 23 -10.28 -12.57 27.33
N GLN A 24 -9.17 -13.27 27.52
CA GLN A 24 -7.95 -12.71 28.10
C GLN A 24 -7.02 -12.11 27.05
N TYR A 25 -7.35 -12.18 25.75
CA TYR A 25 -6.57 -11.59 24.68
C TYR A 25 -7.31 -10.40 24.07
N GLU A 26 -6.60 -9.32 23.84
CA GLU A 26 -7.09 -8.27 22.95
C GLU A 26 -7.19 -8.82 21.53
N SER A 27 -8.13 -8.33 20.76
CA SER A 27 -8.39 -8.76 19.38
C SER A 27 -7.16 -8.59 18.48
N GLY A 28 -6.41 -7.49 18.65
CA GLY A 28 -5.16 -7.24 17.96
C GLY A 28 -4.11 -8.33 18.23
N ASP A 29 -3.94 -8.72 19.49
CA ASP A 29 -3.00 -9.78 19.88
C ASP A 29 -3.42 -11.14 19.35
N ARG A 30 -4.70 -11.45 19.40
CA ARG A 30 -5.26 -12.68 18.80
C ARG A 30 -5.06 -12.70 17.29
N THR A 31 -5.21 -11.55 16.64
CA THR A 31 -4.99 -11.41 15.20
C THR A 31 -3.53 -11.64 14.84
N ILE A 32 -2.58 -11.04 15.58
CA ILE A 32 -1.15 -11.25 15.38
C ILE A 32 -0.79 -12.73 15.60
N LEU A 33 -1.32 -13.34 16.64
CA LEU A 33 -1.11 -14.78 16.92
C LEU A 33 -1.64 -15.67 15.79
N ALA A 34 -2.84 -15.38 15.29
CA ALA A 34 -3.42 -16.11 14.15
C ALA A 34 -2.56 -15.99 12.89
N LEU A 35 -2.03 -14.80 12.63
CA LEU A 35 -1.20 -14.53 11.45
C LEU A 35 0.20 -15.13 11.54
N LEU A 36 0.80 -15.25 12.73
CA LEU A 36 2.19 -15.63 12.88
C LEU A 36 2.40 -17.06 13.42
N ALA A 37 1.43 -17.65 14.09
CA ALA A 37 1.64 -18.92 14.79
C ALA A 37 0.60 -20.02 14.50
N GLU A 38 -0.65 -19.67 14.21
CA GLU A 38 -1.77 -20.62 14.36
C GLU A 38 -2.31 -21.20 13.04
N THR A 39 -1.93 -20.65 11.88
CA THR A 39 -2.56 -21.05 10.62
C THR A 39 -1.56 -21.53 9.57
N PRO A 40 -1.99 -22.29 8.56
CA PRO A 40 -1.14 -22.58 7.39
C PRO A 40 -0.66 -21.32 6.67
N ALA A 41 -1.45 -20.22 6.73
CA ALA A 41 -1.07 -18.94 6.15
C ALA A 41 0.06 -18.25 6.90
N ALA A 42 0.31 -18.62 8.16
CA ALA A 42 1.42 -18.05 8.94
C ALA A 42 2.79 -18.30 8.31
N ASP A 43 2.96 -19.37 7.53
CA ASP A 43 4.20 -19.60 6.76
C ASP A 43 4.40 -18.59 5.64
N GLN A 44 3.36 -17.88 5.23
CA GLN A 44 3.36 -16.92 4.12
C GLN A 44 3.47 -15.47 4.59
N VAL A 45 3.32 -15.21 5.90
CA VAL A 45 3.41 -13.87 6.46
C VAL A 45 4.86 -13.53 6.77
N ASP A 46 5.34 -12.41 6.25
CA ASP A 46 6.61 -11.80 6.60
C ASP A 46 6.47 -10.95 7.86
N LEU A 47 5.62 -9.93 7.79
CA LEU A 47 5.46 -8.92 8.84
C LEU A 47 3.99 -8.65 9.12
N VAL A 48 3.70 -8.25 10.35
CA VAL A 48 2.45 -7.61 10.75
C VAL A 48 2.79 -6.28 11.40
N ALA A 49 2.27 -5.19 10.83
CA ALA A 49 2.44 -3.84 11.37
C ALA A 49 1.16 -3.36 12.05
N THR A 50 1.28 -2.64 13.16
CA THR A 50 0.17 -2.02 13.88
C THR A 50 0.64 -0.75 14.59
N TRP A 51 -0.30 0.12 14.91
CA TRP A 51 -0.07 1.30 15.74
C TRP A 51 -0.92 1.21 16.98
N ARG A 52 -0.28 1.25 18.15
CA ARG A 52 -0.96 1.26 19.46
C ARG A 52 -0.08 1.87 20.53
N ASP A 53 -0.67 2.41 21.59
CA ASP A 53 0.04 3.04 22.69
C ASP A 53 1.06 4.10 22.23
N ALA A 54 0.65 4.94 21.26
CA ALA A 54 1.48 5.98 20.65
C ALA A 54 2.83 5.47 20.11
N SER A 55 2.88 4.24 19.63
CA SER A 55 4.05 3.59 19.05
C SER A 55 3.65 2.72 17.86
N TYR A 56 4.56 2.56 16.92
CA TYR A 56 4.43 1.62 15.82
C TYR A 56 5.07 0.29 16.22
N GLU A 57 4.45 -0.81 15.87
CA GLU A 57 4.97 -2.14 16.12
C GLU A 57 5.10 -2.93 14.82
N VAL A 58 6.19 -3.66 14.70
CA VAL A 58 6.42 -4.59 13.60
C VAL A 58 6.73 -5.97 14.18
N TRP A 59 5.88 -6.92 13.83
CA TRP A 59 5.91 -8.28 14.35
C TRP A 59 6.28 -9.26 13.26
N SER A 60 7.11 -10.25 13.57
CA SER A 60 7.44 -11.40 12.74
C SER A 60 7.59 -12.65 13.59
N ARG A 61 7.76 -13.81 12.96
CA ARG A 61 8.06 -15.06 13.70
C ARG A 61 9.39 -15.04 14.45
N ARG A 62 10.33 -14.16 14.08
CA ARG A 62 11.70 -14.14 14.62
C ARG A 62 11.93 -13.03 15.63
N GLY A 63 10.98 -12.16 15.79
CA GLY A 63 11.08 -11.05 16.73
C GLY A 63 10.15 -9.90 16.39
N MET A 64 10.16 -8.90 17.23
CA MET A 64 9.37 -7.69 17.07
C MET A 64 10.19 -6.47 17.47
N ILE A 65 9.79 -5.34 16.92
CA ILE A 65 10.22 -4.03 17.37
C ILE A 65 9.03 -3.14 17.66
N ARG A 66 9.24 -2.22 18.60
CA ARG A 66 8.39 -1.06 18.82
C ARG A 66 9.22 0.19 18.58
N PHE A 67 8.73 1.11 17.78
CA PHE A 67 9.46 2.34 17.48
C PHE A 67 8.56 3.57 17.53
N LYS A 68 9.18 4.74 17.67
CA LYS A 68 8.53 6.04 17.64
C LYS A 68 9.13 6.91 16.56
N ARG A 69 8.30 7.82 16.03
CA ARG A 69 8.69 8.83 15.04
C ARG A 69 8.87 10.17 15.74
N PHE A 70 9.91 10.88 15.38
CA PHE A 70 10.21 12.22 15.83
C PHE A 70 10.47 13.12 14.62
N ALA A 71 10.19 14.41 14.76
CA ALA A 71 10.58 15.43 13.80
C ALA A 71 11.49 16.43 14.49
N ASP A 72 12.58 16.82 13.82
CA ASP A 72 13.43 17.90 14.30
C ASP A 72 12.81 19.27 14.00
N GLN A 73 13.48 20.36 14.42
CA GLN A 73 13.02 21.74 14.17
C GLN A 73 12.98 22.13 12.67
N ARG A 74 13.59 21.33 11.80
CA ARG A 74 13.62 21.52 10.35
C ARG A 74 12.65 20.61 9.61
N GLY A 75 11.85 19.82 10.35
CA GLY A 75 10.90 18.85 9.79
C GLY A 75 11.54 17.53 9.34
N ALA A 76 12.85 17.31 9.58
CA ALA A 76 13.46 16.04 9.26
C ALA A 76 12.97 14.94 10.21
N LEU A 77 12.46 13.85 9.64
CA LEU A 77 11.95 12.71 10.40
C LEU A 77 13.09 11.81 10.85
N SER A 78 12.98 11.33 12.08
CA SER A 78 13.82 10.28 12.66
C SER A 78 12.99 9.25 13.38
N PHE A 79 13.53 8.03 13.52
CA PHE A 79 12.84 6.90 14.12
C PHE A 79 13.72 6.26 15.17
N GLU A 80 13.15 6.00 16.35
CA GLU A 80 13.86 5.40 17.48
C GLU A 80 13.17 4.11 17.89
N ILE A 81 13.93 3.02 17.95
CA ILE A 81 13.46 1.75 18.48
C ILE A 81 13.44 1.87 20.01
N VAL A 82 12.25 1.77 20.59
CA VAL A 82 12.04 1.84 22.04
C VAL A 82 11.94 0.46 22.69
N GLU A 83 11.68 -0.57 21.91
CA GLU A 83 11.66 -1.97 22.38
C GLU A 83 12.02 -2.90 21.22
N GLN A 84 12.79 -3.94 21.53
CA GLN A 84 13.09 -5.02 20.59
C GLN A 84 13.13 -6.35 21.34
N ILE A 85 12.49 -7.37 20.77
CA ILE A 85 12.56 -8.75 21.22
C ILE A 85 12.98 -9.62 20.04
N GLY A 86 13.99 -10.45 20.25
CA GLY A 86 14.55 -11.26 19.16
C GLY A 86 15.19 -10.42 18.05
N VAL A 87 15.02 -10.84 16.82
CA VAL A 87 15.58 -10.16 15.63
C VAL A 87 14.69 -8.98 15.24
N ASN A 88 15.31 -7.83 14.94
CA ASN A 88 14.58 -6.73 14.30
C ASN A 88 14.12 -7.17 12.91
N PRO A 89 12.80 -7.27 12.65
CA PRO A 89 12.27 -7.81 11.38
C PRO A 89 12.67 -6.99 10.15
N VAL A 90 12.93 -5.71 10.33
CA VAL A 90 13.26 -4.73 9.27
C VAL A 90 14.66 -4.15 9.42
N ALA A 91 15.58 -4.93 9.96
CA ALA A 91 16.97 -4.48 10.20
C ALA A 91 17.71 -4.20 8.88
N ASN A 92 17.51 -5.02 7.86
CA ASN A 92 18.08 -4.77 6.53
C ASN A 92 17.23 -3.75 5.77
N GLN A 93 17.79 -2.59 5.48
CA GLN A 93 17.11 -1.46 4.86
C GLN A 93 17.78 -1.00 3.56
N ASP A 94 18.74 -1.77 3.06
CA ASP A 94 19.51 -1.42 1.87
C ASP A 94 18.61 -1.29 0.64
N PRO A 95 18.43 -0.08 0.07
CA PRO A 95 17.59 0.12 -1.11
C PRO A 95 18.27 -0.34 -2.41
N PHE A 96 19.54 -0.73 -2.36
CA PHE A 96 20.34 -1.09 -3.52
C PHE A 96 20.49 -2.59 -3.74
N ILE A 97 20.08 -3.40 -2.76
CA ILE A 97 20.18 -4.86 -2.85
C ILE A 97 19.09 -5.45 -3.76
N VAL A 98 19.35 -6.59 -4.38
CA VAL A 98 18.38 -7.37 -5.19
C VAL A 98 17.79 -6.54 -6.34
N SER A 99 18.63 -5.80 -7.04
CA SER A 99 18.20 -4.92 -8.15
C SER A 99 18.20 -5.60 -9.52
N THR A 100 18.77 -6.81 -9.62
CA THR A 100 18.79 -7.64 -10.82
C THR A 100 18.12 -8.98 -10.58
N ILE A 101 17.73 -9.68 -11.65
CA ILE A 101 17.15 -11.03 -11.55
C ILE A 101 18.15 -12.01 -10.95
N GLU A 102 19.43 -11.89 -11.31
CA GLU A 102 20.51 -12.73 -10.76
C GLU A 102 20.66 -12.53 -9.25
N GLU A 103 20.63 -11.29 -8.79
CA GLU A 103 20.66 -10.97 -7.33
C GLU A 103 19.45 -11.52 -6.59
N GLU A 104 18.26 -11.46 -7.21
CA GLU A 104 17.04 -12.07 -6.64
C GLU A 104 17.21 -13.58 -6.48
N LEU A 105 17.71 -14.28 -7.51
CA LEU A 105 17.95 -15.71 -7.48
C LEU A 105 19.01 -16.09 -6.43
N ASP A 106 20.11 -15.35 -6.37
CA ASP A 106 21.17 -15.56 -5.39
C ASP A 106 20.69 -15.33 -3.94
N ALA A 107 19.84 -14.34 -3.73
CA ALA A 107 19.26 -14.06 -2.41
C ALA A 107 18.37 -15.23 -1.96
N ALA A 108 17.57 -15.79 -2.86
CA ALA A 108 16.73 -16.95 -2.57
C ALA A 108 17.58 -18.21 -2.32
N ASP A 109 18.65 -18.44 -3.08
CA ASP A 109 19.57 -19.56 -2.86
C ASP A 109 20.28 -19.45 -1.51
N ARG A 110 20.69 -18.25 -1.08
CA ARG A 110 21.26 -18.01 0.25
C ARG A 110 20.28 -18.28 1.38
N SER A 111 18.99 -18.09 1.15
CA SER A 111 17.95 -18.41 2.14
C SER A 111 17.75 -19.92 2.35
N GLY A 112 18.39 -20.74 1.53
CA GLY A 112 18.23 -22.20 1.53
C GLY A 112 16.98 -22.67 0.79
N ASN A 113 16.32 -21.79 0.03
CA ASN A 113 15.20 -22.13 -0.82
C ASN A 113 15.68 -22.27 -2.26
N PRO A 114 15.55 -23.46 -2.88
CA PRO A 114 15.99 -23.64 -4.25
C PRO A 114 15.07 -22.84 -5.19
N THR A 115 15.55 -21.70 -5.63
CA THR A 115 14.83 -20.79 -6.54
C THR A 115 14.50 -21.38 -7.88
N ARG A 116 15.29 -22.37 -8.29
CA ARG A 116 15.10 -23.08 -9.55
C ARG A 116 14.14 -24.26 -9.44
N ASP A 117 13.73 -24.58 -8.21
CA ASP A 117 12.66 -25.53 -7.95
C ASP A 117 11.37 -24.74 -7.72
N SER A 118 10.48 -24.75 -8.70
CA SER A 118 9.18 -24.06 -8.68
C SER A 118 8.32 -24.35 -7.45
N ASN A 119 8.60 -25.40 -6.71
CA ASN A 119 7.83 -25.80 -5.54
C ASN A 119 8.31 -25.20 -4.21
N ARG A 120 9.44 -24.48 -4.19
CA ARG A 120 10.01 -23.94 -2.95
C ARG A 120 10.55 -22.51 -3.09
N THR A 121 10.13 -21.81 -4.10
CA THR A 121 10.67 -20.48 -4.42
C THR A 121 10.04 -19.43 -3.52
N TYR A 122 10.69 -19.10 -2.43
CA TYR A 122 10.40 -17.89 -1.66
C TYR A 122 11.67 -17.41 -0.98
N PHE A 123 11.76 -16.10 -0.76
CA PHE A 123 12.86 -15.51 -0.01
C PHE A 123 12.58 -15.60 1.49
N GLU A 124 13.61 -15.94 2.26
CA GLU A 124 13.52 -15.76 3.69
C GLU A 124 13.63 -14.26 4.03
N PRO A 125 12.79 -13.73 4.91
CA PRO A 125 12.72 -12.30 5.20
C PRO A 125 14.05 -11.68 5.64
N HIS A 126 14.95 -12.46 6.23
CA HIS A 126 16.23 -11.94 6.71
C HIS A 126 17.29 -11.72 5.62
N VAL A 127 17.08 -12.22 4.40
CA VAL A 127 17.98 -11.96 3.24
C VAL A 127 17.45 -10.90 2.31
N LEU A 128 16.18 -10.54 2.43
CA LEU A 128 15.57 -9.39 1.74
C LEU A 128 15.78 -8.11 2.53
N SER A 129 15.80 -6.99 1.83
CA SER A 129 15.72 -5.69 2.47
C SER A 129 14.29 -5.15 2.48
N HIS A 130 14.05 -4.27 3.45
CA HIS A 130 12.83 -3.49 3.57
C HIS A 130 13.24 -2.00 3.55
N PRO A 131 13.39 -1.40 2.35
CA PRO A 131 13.88 -0.02 2.26
C PRO A 131 12.91 0.97 2.91
N TYR A 132 13.45 1.93 3.66
CA TYR A 132 12.69 2.97 4.37
C TYR A 132 11.51 2.43 5.22
N PRO A 133 11.67 1.34 5.99
CA PRO A 133 10.53 0.61 6.55
C PRO A 133 9.80 1.41 7.61
N TYR A 134 10.53 2.15 8.44
CA TYR A 134 9.96 2.95 9.52
C TYR A 134 9.07 4.08 8.97
N GLU A 135 9.56 4.79 7.95
CA GLU A 135 8.80 5.85 7.30
C GLU A 135 7.56 5.30 6.60
N ARG A 136 7.72 4.23 5.78
CA ARG A 136 6.64 3.62 5.01
C ARG A 136 5.56 2.99 5.88
N ILE A 137 5.92 2.45 7.04
CA ILE A 137 4.97 1.91 8.02
C ILE A 137 4.31 3.07 8.79
N ALA A 138 5.10 3.99 9.34
CA ALA A 138 4.56 5.04 10.19
C ALA A 138 3.55 5.93 9.47
N GLN A 139 3.86 6.34 8.23
CA GLN A 139 2.97 7.19 7.46
C GLN A 139 1.62 6.53 7.11
N LEU A 140 1.58 5.19 6.93
CA LEU A 140 0.32 4.48 6.67
C LEU A 140 -0.71 4.73 7.77
N PHE A 141 -0.26 4.76 9.03
CA PHE A 141 -1.13 4.96 10.19
C PHE A 141 -1.48 6.43 10.46
N ASP A 142 -1.02 7.37 9.63
CA ASP A 142 -1.41 8.79 9.73
C ASP A 142 -2.79 9.07 9.10
N SER A 143 -3.27 8.18 8.22
CA SER A 143 -4.59 8.32 7.60
C SER A 143 -5.72 8.02 8.59
N PRO A 144 -6.84 8.75 8.55
CA PRO A 144 -8.06 8.35 9.26
C PRO A 144 -8.63 7.02 8.74
N ARG A 145 -8.18 6.55 7.57
CA ARG A 145 -8.55 5.27 6.96
C ARG A 145 -7.54 4.16 7.22
N ALA A 146 -6.56 4.40 8.09
CA ALA A 146 -5.57 3.40 8.46
C ALA A 146 -6.23 2.14 9.04
N PRO A 147 -5.70 0.94 8.73
CA PRO A 147 -6.15 -0.30 9.36
C PRO A 147 -5.71 -0.36 10.83
N ASP A 148 -6.27 -1.32 11.56
CA ASP A 148 -5.71 -1.69 12.88
C ASP A 148 -4.42 -2.49 12.71
N LEU A 149 -4.38 -3.37 11.68
CA LEU A 149 -3.19 -4.13 11.32
C LEU A 149 -3.00 -4.16 9.81
N ALA A 150 -1.75 -4.08 9.37
CA ALA A 150 -1.35 -4.29 7.99
C ALA A 150 -0.43 -5.50 7.90
N VAL A 151 -0.70 -6.39 6.94
CA VAL A 151 0.03 -7.64 6.73
C VAL A 151 0.95 -7.50 5.52
N SER A 152 2.25 -7.77 5.68
CA SER A 152 3.17 -7.92 4.56
C SER A 152 3.39 -9.42 4.31
N PRO A 153 3.00 -9.97 3.16
CA PRO A 153 3.32 -11.35 2.82
C PRO A 153 4.81 -11.49 2.51
N LYS A 154 5.32 -12.70 2.59
CA LYS A 154 6.67 -13.02 2.11
C LYS A 154 6.70 -12.97 0.58
N ALA A 155 7.72 -12.36 0.01
CA ALA A 155 8.02 -12.52 -1.39
C ALA A 155 8.19 -14.01 -1.74
N TYR A 156 7.69 -14.41 -2.90
CA TYR A 156 7.76 -15.78 -3.43
C TYR A 156 6.98 -16.86 -2.64
N ALA A 157 6.15 -16.47 -1.68
CA ALA A 157 5.46 -17.44 -0.82
C ALA A 157 3.94 -17.42 -0.91
N TYR A 158 3.37 -16.26 -1.20
CA TYR A 158 1.93 -16.04 -1.17
C TYR A 158 1.38 -15.74 -2.56
N GLY A 159 0.20 -16.26 -2.87
CA GLY A 159 -0.59 -15.82 -3.99
C GLY A 159 -1.54 -16.86 -4.55
N ILE A 160 -2.56 -16.37 -5.21
CA ILE A 160 -3.52 -17.14 -6.01
C ILE A 160 -3.22 -17.03 -7.51
N GLN A 161 -2.21 -16.24 -7.87
CA GLN A 161 -1.74 -15.95 -9.23
C GLN A 161 -0.23 -16.21 -9.32
N ALA A 162 0.32 -16.25 -10.52
CA ALA A 162 1.74 -16.53 -10.73
C ALA A 162 2.67 -15.40 -10.28
N GLY A 163 2.20 -14.16 -10.30
CA GLY A 163 2.88 -12.99 -9.74
C GLY A 163 2.00 -12.24 -8.77
N GLN A 164 2.59 -11.57 -7.77
CA GLN A 164 1.89 -10.79 -6.76
C GLN A 164 2.75 -9.63 -6.24
N HIS A 165 2.08 -8.64 -5.68
CA HIS A 165 2.65 -7.43 -5.10
C HIS A 165 1.91 -7.02 -3.82
N GLY A 166 2.29 -5.93 -3.17
CA GLY A 166 1.63 -5.42 -1.97
C GLY A 166 2.47 -5.51 -0.71
N ALA A 167 3.64 -6.15 -0.75
CA ALA A 167 4.52 -6.33 0.41
C ALA A 167 5.43 -5.12 0.66
N LEU A 168 6.07 -5.15 1.83
CA LEU A 168 7.04 -4.12 2.23
C LEU A 168 8.44 -4.37 1.65
N ASP A 169 8.72 -5.61 1.22
CA ASP A 169 10.05 -6.02 0.75
C ASP A 169 10.47 -5.33 -0.56
N VAL A 170 11.78 -5.33 -0.81
CA VAL A 170 12.41 -4.62 -1.93
C VAL A 170 12.01 -5.16 -3.30
N VAL A 171 11.67 -6.44 -3.42
CA VAL A 171 11.31 -7.05 -4.71
C VAL A 171 9.96 -6.52 -5.20
N GLN A 172 8.98 -6.46 -4.30
CA GLN A 172 7.63 -6.01 -4.63
C GLN A 172 7.47 -4.49 -4.61
N CYS A 173 8.36 -3.77 -3.91
CA CYS A 173 8.25 -2.32 -3.79
C CYS A 173 9.25 -1.52 -4.65
N ARG A 174 10.00 -2.16 -5.53
CA ARG A 174 10.95 -1.45 -6.41
C ARG A 174 10.39 -1.32 -7.81
N ALA A 175 10.18 -0.08 -8.23
CA ALA A 175 9.77 0.32 -9.57
C ALA A 175 10.95 0.89 -10.37
N PRO A 176 10.99 0.77 -11.71
CA PRO A 176 11.95 1.49 -12.52
C PRO A 176 11.72 3.00 -12.43
N LEU A 177 12.75 3.82 -12.66
CA LEU A 177 12.59 5.27 -12.77
C LEU A 177 13.55 5.85 -13.79
N VAL A 178 12.97 6.55 -14.78
CA VAL A 178 13.68 7.22 -15.87
C VAL A 178 13.10 8.63 -16.05
N PHE A 179 13.98 9.62 -16.16
CA PHE A 179 13.63 10.96 -16.64
C PHE A 179 14.35 11.20 -17.96
N SER A 180 13.67 11.69 -19.01
CA SER A 180 14.29 11.88 -20.34
C SER A 180 13.69 13.10 -21.04
N GLY A 181 14.53 14.04 -21.45
CA GLY A 181 14.11 15.26 -22.14
C GLY A 181 14.82 16.51 -21.64
N PRO A 182 14.29 17.71 -21.92
CA PRO A 182 14.90 18.97 -21.51
C PRO A 182 15.07 19.07 -20.00
N GLY A 183 16.18 19.65 -19.54
CA GLY A 183 16.47 19.80 -18.12
C GLY A 183 16.97 18.55 -17.41
N VAL A 184 17.15 17.44 -18.14
CA VAL A 184 17.65 16.17 -17.59
C VAL A 184 19.14 16.03 -17.88
N ARG A 185 19.91 15.70 -16.86
CA ARG A 185 21.29 15.26 -16.99
C ARG A 185 21.29 13.78 -17.35
N ALA A 186 21.60 13.46 -18.61
CA ALA A 186 21.64 12.08 -19.08
C ALA A 186 22.74 11.28 -18.37
N GLY A 187 22.42 10.02 -18.04
CA GLY A 187 23.36 9.10 -17.40
C GLY A 187 22.68 8.02 -16.58
N ARG A 188 23.51 7.17 -15.96
CA ARG A 188 23.08 6.16 -14.99
C ARG A 188 23.42 6.65 -13.60
N PHE A 189 22.42 6.72 -12.71
CA PHE A 189 22.55 7.30 -11.38
C PHE A 189 22.26 6.25 -10.31
N GLN A 190 23.20 6.07 -9.39
CA GLN A 190 23.03 5.21 -8.23
C GLN A 190 22.51 6.06 -7.06
N LEU A 191 21.23 6.38 -7.11
CA LEU A 191 20.56 7.20 -6.12
C LEU A 191 19.49 6.38 -5.41
N GLY A 192 19.35 6.60 -4.10
CA GLY A 192 18.15 6.18 -3.37
C GLY A 192 17.01 7.11 -3.74
N SER A 193 15.92 6.60 -4.29
CA SER A 193 14.74 7.37 -4.61
C SER A 193 13.47 6.68 -4.13
N ARG A 194 12.45 7.48 -3.88
CA ARG A 194 11.13 7.06 -3.42
C ARG A 194 10.07 7.65 -4.35
N HIS A 195 8.94 7.03 -4.49
CA HIS A 195 7.86 7.54 -5.35
C HIS A 195 7.42 8.96 -4.98
N VAL A 196 7.45 9.32 -3.72
CA VAL A 196 7.16 10.68 -3.25
C VAL A 196 8.14 11.73 -3.78
N ASP A 197 9.32 11.32 -4.29
CA ASP A 197 10.34 12.22 -4.84
C ASP A 197 10.05 12.62 -6.30
N ILE A 198 9.13 11.91 -6.99
CA ILE A 198 8.84 12.12 -8.42
C ILE A 198 8.16 13.47 -8.67
N ALA A 199 7.03 13.73 -8.01
CA ALA A 199 6.28 14.97 -8.22
C ALA A 199 7.07 16.25 -7.89
N PRO A 200 7.79 16.36 -6.76
CA PRO A 200 8.62 17.54 -6.50
C PRO A 200 9.79 17.68 -7.48
N THR A 201 10.34 16.56 -7.99
CA THR A 201 11.38 16.60 -9.02
C THR A 201 10.85 17.17 -10.33
N ILE A 202 9.66 16.74 -10.76
CA ILE A 202 8.97 17.32 -11.93
C ILE A 202 8.75 18.83 -11.74
N ALA A 203 8.19 19.24 -10.61
CA ALA A 203 7.94 20.64 -10.31
C ALA A 203 9.24 21.47 -10.33
N ARG A 204 10.33 20.91 -9.82
CA ARG A 204 11.66 21.53 -9.85
C ARG A 204 12.22 21.67 -11.27
N MET A 205 12.09 20.63 -12.12
CA MET A 205 12.50 20.66 -13.54
C MET A 205 11.69 21.68 -14.34
N MET A 206 10.38 21.78 -14.07
CA MET A 206 9.49 22.78 -14.65
C MET A 206 9.78 24.22 -14.17
N ARG A 207 10.69 24.39 -13.20
CA ARG A 207 11.01 25.67 -12.53
C ARG A 207 9.79 26.33 -11.87
N PHE A 208 8.86 25.54 -11.38
CA PHE A 208 7.73 26.06 -10.62
C PHE A 208 8.21 26.70 -9.31
N PRO A 209 7.56 27.76 -8.83
CA PRO A 209 7.90 28.36 -7.55
C PRO A 209 7.53 27.45 -6.40
N LYS A 210 8.26 27.55 -5.30
CA LYS A 210 7.84 26.96 -4.03
C LYS A 210 6.70 27.77 -3.42
N ILE A 211 5.78 27.09 -2.77
CA ILE A 211 4.62 27.64 -2.07
C ILE A 211 4.69 27.35 -0.58
N ALA A 212 3.89 28.02 0.22
CA ALA A 212 3.67 27.66 1.62
C ALA A 212 2.79 26.41 1.67
N GLY A 213 3.36 25.30 2.06
CA GLY A 213 2.69 23.99 2.17
C GLY A 213 3.12 23.23 3.42
N LEU A 214 2.94 21.92 3.40
CA LEU A 214 3.33 21.01 4.48
C LEU A 214 4.47 20.09 3.99
N ASP A 215 5.45 19.87 4.85
CA ASP A 215 6.51 18.87 4.65
C ASP A 215 6.10 17.49 5.18
N ALA A 216 7.01 16.52 5.10
CA ALA A 216 6.79 15.13 5.55
C ALA A 216 6.40 15.02 7.04
N SER A 217 6.82 15.97 7.87
CA SER A 217 6.46 16.02 9.29
C SER A 217 5.07 16.63 9.56
N GLY A 218 4.42 17.18 8.51
CA GLY A 218 3.22 17.99 8.64
C GLY A 218 3.48 19.43 9.10
N SER A 219 4.75 19.85 9.14
CA SER A 219 5.13 21.21 9.47
C SER A 219 5.01 22.14 8.26
N ARG A 220 4.74 23.43 8.50
CA ARG A 220 4.71 24.43 7.42
C ARG A 220 6.11 24.67 6.86
N ALA A 221 6.24 24.54 5.53
CA ALA A 221 7.49 24.68 4.82
C ALA A 221 7.30 25.33 3.44
N GLN A 222 8.43 25.75 2.82
CA GLN A 222 8.45 26.18 1.42
C GLN A 222 8.70 24.96 0.54
N VAL A 223 7.66 24.44 -0.09
CA VAL A 223 7.61 23.21 -0.89
C VAL A 223 6.97 23.45 -2.25
N TYR A 224 7.04 22.50 -3.17
CA TYR A 224 6.45 22.65 -4.51
C TYR A 224 4.98 22.29 -4.57
N LEU A 225 4.52 21.39 -3.67
CA LEU A 225 3.16 20.88 -3.61
C LEU A 225 2.52 21.31 -2.27
N LYS A 226 1.20 21.33 -2.23
CA LYS A 226 0.44 21.66 -1.01
C LYS A 226 0.87 20.82 0.20
N ARG A 227 1.14 19.54 -0.02
CA ARG A 227 1.87 18.65 0.87
C ARG A 227 2.94 17.94 0.06
N GLN A 228 4.15 17.87 0.61
CA GLN A 228 5.29 17.23 -0.04
C GLN A 228 6.06 16.41 0.99
N ASP A 229 5.98 15.09 0.84
CA ASP A 229 6.72 14.16 1.70
C ASP A 229 8.10 13.81 1.12
N GLY A 230 8.23 13.94 -0.20
CA GLY A 230 9.45 13.65 -0.94
C GLY A 230 10.41 14.84 -1.04
N THR A 231 11.57 14.55 -1.60
CA THR A 231 12.62 15.51 -1.93
C THR A 231 12.85 15.56 -3.43
N THR A 232 13.54 16.61 -3.92
CA THR A 232 13.92 16.67 -5.33
C THR A 232 15.18 15.84 -5.59
N LEU A 233 15.24 15.16 -6.73
CA LEU A 233 16.41 14.43 -7.21
C LEU A 233 17.34 15.39 -7.98
N ASP A 234 17.96 16.31 -7.27
CA ASP A 234 18.74 17.42 -7.89
C ASP A 234 19.95 16.92 -8.70
N GLU A 235 20.46 15.71 -8.43
CA GLU A 235 21.58 15.10 -9.14
C GLU A 235 21.29 14.82 -10.62
N ILE A 236 20.02 14.57 -10.96
CA ILE A 236 19.60 14.31 -12.34
C ILE A 236 19.18 15.58 -13.10
N ILE A 237 19.20 16.75 -12.44
CA ILE A 237 18.72 18.00 -13.02
C ILE A 237 19.89 18.78 -13.64
N ASP A 238 19.75 19.16 -14.90
CA ASP A 238 20.59 20.15 -15.56
C ASP A 238 19.95 21.54 -15.38
N ALA A 239 20.45 22.27 -14.40
CA ALA A 239 19.91 23.58 -14.05
C ALA A 239 20.17 24.65 -15.13
N ASP A 240 21.18 24.46 -15.99
CA ASP A 240 21.57 25.40 -17.07
C ASP A 240 20.73 25.16 -18.34
N ALA A 241 20.21 23.97 -18.54
CA ALA A 241 19.35 23.67 -19.69
C ALA A 241 17.99 24.39 -19.57
N PRO A 242 17.31 24.71 -20.69
CA PRO A 242 15.96 25.27 -20.66
C PRO A 242 14.98 24.30 -20.00
N PRO A 243 13.96 24.81 -19.28
CA PRO A 243 12.93 23.94 -18.70
C PRO A 243 12.12 23.27 -19.82
N PRO A 244 11.54 22.08 -19.55
CA PRO A 244 10.60 21.46 -20.47
C PRO A 244 9.34 22.32 -20.64
N ALA A 245 8.73 22.26 -21.81
CA ALA A 245 7.45 22.94 -22.05
C ALA A 245 6.26 22.11 -21.57
N ARG A 246 6.43 20.82 -21.44
CA ARG A 246 5.41 19.85 -20.99
C ARG A 246 6.02 18.60 -20.41
N VAL A 247 5.17 17.82 -19.72
CA VAL A 247 5.56 16.53 -19.15
C VAL A 247 4.63 15.46 -19.69
N TYR A 248 5.20 14.33 -20.08
CA TYR A 248 4.48 13.10 -20.41
C TYR A 248 4.97 11.98 -19.50
N MET A 249 4.10 11.56 -18.57
CA MET A 249 4.38 10.47 -17.64
C MET A 249 3.85 9.16 -18.22
N ILE A 250 4.70 8.15 -18.25
CA ILE A 250 4.42 6.78 -18.70
C ILE A 250 4.50 5.87 -17.48
N LEU A 251 3.39 5.27 -17.13
CA LEU A 251 3.25 4.38 -15.98
C LEU A 251 3.05 2.95 -16.50
N LEU A 252 3.96 2.06 -16.15
CA LEU A 252 4.00 0.66 -16.59
C LEU A 252 3.57 -0.21 -15.42
N ASP A 253 2.26 -0.41 -15.25
CA ASP A 253 1.68 -1.10 -14.10
C ASP A 253 2.36 -2.45 -13.85
N GLY A 254 2.80 -2.71 -12.62
CA GLY A 254 3.37 -3.96 -12.16
C GLY A 254 4.75 -4.34 -12.75
N LEU A 255 5.39 -3.46 -13.53
CA LEU A 255 6.70 -3.75 -14.10
C LEU A 255 7.80 -3.61 -13.05
N SER A 256 8.43 -4.71 -12.65
CA SER A 256 9.56 -4.68 -11.74
C SER A 256 10.79 -4.02 -12.35
N HIS A 257 11.56 -3.30 -11.52
CA HIS A 257 12.83 -2.70 -11.94
C HIS A 257 13.82 -3.74 -12.47
N SER A 258 13.92 -4.90 -11.82
CA SER A 258 14.84 -5.98 -12.21
C SER A 258 14.53 -6.53 -13.60
N GLU A 259 13.25 -6.65 -13.98
CA GLU A 259 12.89 -7.09 -15.34
C GLU A 259 13.22 -6.04 -16.39
N LEU A 260 12.90 -4.74 -16.16
CA LEU A 260 13.31 -3.69 -17.10
C LEU A 260 14.83 -3.65 -17.26
N HIS A 261 15.58 -3.73 -16.16
CA HIS A 261 17.04 -3.76 -16.17
C HIS A 261 17.56 -4.92 -17.02
N TYR A 262 17.02 -6.13 -16.80
CA TYR A 262 17.37 -7.31 -17.61
C TYR A 262 17.11 -7.10 -19.10
N GLN A 263 15.97 -6.52 -19.47
CA GLN A 263 15.63 -6.27 -20.88
C GLN A 263 16.57 -5.23 -21.52
N LEU A 264 16.93 -4.18 -20.78
CA LEU A 264 17.88 -3.17 -21.23
C LEU A 264 19.30 -3.74 -21.48
N GLU A 265 19.74 -4.70 -20.68
CA GLU A 265 21.07 -5.31 -20.83
C GLU A 265 21.08 -6.46 -21.86
N ASN A 266 20.00 -7.25 -21.95
CA ASN A 266 20.01 -8.50 -22.71
C ASN A 266 19.14 -8.49 -23.98
N ASN A 267 18.08 -7.67 -24.03
CA ASN A 267 17.08 -7.68 -25.11
C ASN A 267 16.70 -6.26 -25.55
N ARG A 268 17.63 -5.34 -25.52
CA ARG A 268 17.43 -3.93 -25.83
C ARG A 268 16.70 -3.66 -27.15
N GLY A 269 16.96 -4.51 -28.17
CA GLY A 269 16.30 -4.42 -29.47
C GLY A 269 14.83 -4.78 -29.47
N ALA A 270 14.32 -5.42 -28.42
CA ALA A 270 12.91 -5.74 -28.26
C ALA A 270 12.10 -4.59 -27.60
N ILE A 271 12.80 -3.66 -26.95
CA ILE A 271 12.22 -2.47 -26.29
C ILE A 271 12.93 -1.17 -26.77
N PRO A 272 12.99 -0.91 -28.09
CA PRO A 272 13.82 0.17 -28.65
C PRO A 272 13.39 1.56 -28.18
N ASN A 273 12.11 1.79 -27.89
CA ASN A 273 11.57 3.08 -27.48
C ASN A 273 11.92 3.41 -26.03
N LEU A 274 11.70 2.47 -25.11
CA LEU A 274 12.15 2.57 -23.71
C LEU A 274 13.67 2.68 -23.64
N ALA A 275 14.41 1.85 -24.38
CA ALA A 275 15.85 1.93 -24.44
C ALA A 275 16.34 3.30 -24.94
N GLY A 276 15.67 3.88 -25.93
CA GLY A 276 15.97 5.21 -26.43
C GLY A 276 15.70 6.33 -25.41
N LEU A 277 14.66 6.21 -24.60
CA LEU A 277 14.39 7.15 -23.49
C LEU A 277 15.47 7.03 -22.40
N VAL A 278 15.89 5.80 -22.06
CA VAL A 278 16.96 5.55 -21.08
C VAL A 278 18.30 6.12 -21.57
N GLU A 279 18.63 5.95 -22.86
CA GLU A 279 19.91 6.47 -23.43
C GLU A 279 20.04 7.98 -23.35
N ARG A 280 18.94 8.68 -23.59
CA ARG A 280 18.92 10.15 -23.59
C ARG A 280 18.57 10.74 -22.24
N GLY A 281 18.27 9.91 -21.25
CA GLY A 281 17.76 10.31 -19.97
C GLY A 281 18.64 9.96 -18.78
N ALA A 282 18.14 10.29 -17.60
CA ALA A 282 18.65 9.83 -16.31
C ALA A 282 17.94 8.52 -15.95
N PHE A 283 18.68 7.42 -15.91
CA PHE A 283 18.20 6.14 -15.43
C PHE A 283 18.70 5.87 -14.01
N LEU A 284 17.79 5.70 -13.07
CA LEU A 284 18.14 5.32 -11.71
C LEU A 284 18.37 3.81 -11.66
N THR A 285 19.63 3.40 -11.48
CA THR A 285 20.07 2.00 -11.62
C THR A 285 19.51 1.05 -10.58
N HIS A 286 18.95 1.57 -9.49
CA HIS A 286 18.29 0.81 -8.44
C HIS A 286 16.79 1.16 -8.31
N GLY A 287 16.25 1.84 -9.32
CA GLY A 287 14.84 2.18 -9.37
C GLY A 287 14.40 3.16 -8.30
N SER A 288 13.12 3.10 -7.96
CA SER A 288 12.45 3.91 -6.95
C SER A 288 11.62 3.04 -6.02
N ILE A 289 11.62 3.36 -4.73
CA ILE A 289 10.90 2.61 -3.71
C ILE A 289 9.50 3.20 -3.52
N VAL A 290 8.50 2.34 -3.63
CA VAL A 290 7.09 2.72 -3.54
C VAL A 290 6.59 2.72 -2.10
N ASN A 291 5.38 3.22 -1.87
CA ASN A 291 4.70 3.20 -0.57
C ASN A 291 4.48 1.76 -0.03
N PHE A 292 3.94 1.67 1.17
CA PHE A 292 3.39 0.45 1.74
C PHE A 292 1.90 0.67 2.04
N PRO A 293 1.02 -0.21 1.54
CA PRO A 293 1.29 -1.37 0.67
C PRO A 293 1.71 -0.95 -0.75
N SER A 294 2.51 -1.80 -1.43
CA SER A 294 2.96 -1.60 -2.80
C SER A 294 1.89 -2.08 -3.78
N ILE A 295 0.84 -1.28 -3.95
CA ILE A 295 -0.39 -1.61 -4.70
C ILE A 295 -0.78 -0.43 -5.57
N THR A 296 -1.43 -0.69 -6.70
CA THR A 296 -1.75 0.26 -7.76
C THR A 296 -2.34 1.59 -7.27
N TRP A 297 -3.51 1.60 -6.64
CA TRP A 297 -4.21 2.86 -6.27
C TRP A 297 -3.43 3.76 -5.31
N PRO A 298 -2.88 3.25 -4.19
CA PRO A 298 -2.02 4.05 -3.33
C PRO A 298 -0.79 4.58 -4.06
N SER A 299 -0.12 3.74 -4.88
CA SER A 299 1.13 4.10 -5.53
C SER A 299 0.95 5.18 -6.60
N HIS A 300 -0.09 5.07 -7.44
CA HIS A 300 -0.43 6.11 -8.42
C HIS A 300 -0.74 7.45 -7.74
N SER A 301 -1.53 7.41 -6.66
CA SER A 301 -1.80 8.63 -5.88
C SER A 301 -0.52 9.21 -5.26
N THR A 302 0.40 8.35 -4.78
CA THR A 302 1.71 8.78 -4.26
C THR A 302 2.55 9.46 -5.34
N ILE A 303 2.66 8.87 -6.55
CA ILE A 303 3.42 9.42 -7.68
C ILE A 303 2.89 10.80 -8.07
N LEU A 304 1.57 10.95 -8.16
CA LEU A 304 0.93 12.17 -8.63
C LEU A 304 0.81 13.27 -7.59
N THR A 305 0.92 12.96 -6.29
CA THR A 305 0.79 13.96 -5.22
C THR A 305 2.11 14.29 -4.53
N GLY A 306 3.14 13.43 -4.63
CA GLY A 306 4.36 13.57 -3.85
C GLY A 306 4.17 13.39 -2.35
N ALA A 307 3.05 12.76 -1.95
CA ALA A 307 2.69 12.45 -0.57
C ALA A 307 2.54 10.94 -0.39
N TRP A 308 2.83 10.41 0.79
CA TRP A 308 2.63 9.03 1.14
C TRP A 308 1.14 8.66 1.26
N CYS A 309 0.81 7.37 1.15
CA CYS A 309 -0.58 6.89 1.16
C CYS A 309 -1.34 7.26 2.43
N GLY A 310 -0.69 7.34 3.57
CA GLY A 310 -1.30 7.82 4.81
C GLY A 310 -1.60 9.32 4.85
N HIS A 311 -1.00 10.09 3.95
CA HIS A 311 -1.19 11.53 3.86
C HIS A 311 -2.13 11.95 2.72
N HIS A 312 -2.23 11.14 1.67
CA HIS A 312 -3.22 11.37 0.61
C HIS A 312 -4.49 10.52 0.79
N ASP A 313 -4.56 9.69 1.81
CA ASP A 313 -5.74 8.90 2.25
C ASP A 313 -6.20 7.77 1.31
N ILE A 314 -5.50 7.50 0.23
CA ILE A 314 -5.74 6.30 -0.60
C ILE A 314 -4.80 5.20 -0.10
N VAL A 315 -5.24 4.50 0.93
CA VAL A 315 -4.40 3.53 1.65
C VAL A 315 -4.41 2.13 1.04
N ASN A 316 -5.45 1.78 0.27
CA ASN A 316 -5.64 0.46 -0.33
C ASN A 316 -6.71 0.53 -1.44
N PRO A 317 -6.79 -0.43 -2.39
CA PRO A 317 -7.92 -0.56 -3.31
C PRO A 317 -9.28 -0.77 -2.65
N THR A 318 -9.30 -1.30 -1.47
CA THR A 318 -10.50 -1.44 -0.62
C THR A 318 -10.11 -1.06 0.80
N PHE A 319 -10.82 -0.14 1.41
CA PHE A 319 -10.59 0.29 2.78
C PHE A 319 -11.91 0.53 3.53
N HIS A 320 -11.83 0.56 4.85
CA HIS A 320 -12.98 0.84 5.71
C HIS A 320 -12.98 2.31 6.15
N VAL A 321 -14.08 3.00 5.88
CA VAL A 321 -14.33 4.37 6.36
C VAL A 321 -15.09 4.25 7.68
N ARG A 322 -14.39 4.51 8.78
CA ARG A 322 -14.92 4.26 10.14
C ARG A 322 -16.11 5.15 10.47
N GLU A 323 -16.07 6.42 10.05
CA GLU A 323 -17.13 7.40 10.30
C GLU A 323 -18.46 7.00 9.65
N ASP A 324 -18.39 6.45 8.44
CA ASP A 324 -19.57 6.01 7.67
C ASP A 324 -19.89 4.53 7.91
N ARG A 325 -18.99 3.78 8.58
CA ARG A 325 -19.04 2.32 8.75
C ARG A 325 -19.16 1.58 7.44
N GLU A 326 -18.59 2.12 6.40
CA GLU A 326 -18.67 1.59 5.05
C GLU A 326 -17.32 1.04 4.59
N THR A 327 -17.37 -0.07 3.87
CA THR A 327 -16.21 -0.61 3.16
C THR A 327 -16.28 -0.14 1.71
N VAL A 328 -15.28 0.62 1.29
CA VAL A 328 -15.24 1.27 -0.01
C VAL A 328 -14.27 0.54 -0.94
N PRO A 329 -14.77 -0.17 -1.97
CA PRO A 329 -13.96 -0.76 -3.02
C PRO A 329 -13.74 0.26 -4.15
N ILE A 330 -12.67 1.07 -4.07
CA ILE A 330 -12.36 2.06 -5.11
C ILE A 330 -11.91 1.43 -6.43
N GLN A 331 -11.36 0.22 -6.39
CA GLN A 331 -10.89 -0.51 -7.57
C GLN A 331 -12.00 -0.80 -8.61
N GLY A 332 -13.26 -0.78 -8.21
CA GLY A 332 -14.41 -0.95 -9.12
C GLY A 332 -14.92 0.35 -9.73
N ASN A 333 -14.43 1.50 -9.27
CA ASN A 333 -14.90 2.81 -9.69
C ASN A 333 -13.77 3.85 -9.60
N ALA A 334 -13.13 4.13 -10.71
CA ALA A 334 -11.97 5.02 -10.79
C ALA A 334 -12.22 6.43 -10.19
N PHE A 335 -13.46 6.91 -10.23
CA PHE A 335 -13.80 8.23 -9.69
C PHE A 335 -13.94 8.27 -8.17
N GLU A 336 -14.06 7.13 -7.52
CA GLU A 336 -14.02 7.07 -6.07
C GLU A 336 -12.62 7.42 -5.53
N THR A 337 -11.55 7.16 -6.28
CA THR A 337 -10.19 7.57 -5.91
C THR A 337 -10.11 9.10 -5.74
N GLU A 338 -10.70 9.87 -6.65
CA GLU A 338 -10.74 11.34 -6.57
C GLU A 338 -11.53 11.83 -5.36
N ARG A 339 -12.68 11.19 -5.08
CA ARG A 339 -13.54 11.53 -3.95
C ARG A 339 -12.87 11.34 -2.60
N TYR A 340 -12.06 10.29 -2.49
CA TYR A 340 -11.41 9.92 -1.24
C TYR A 340 -10.00 10.48 -1.11
N LEU A 341 -9.45 11.13 -2.13
CA LEU A 341 -8.15 11.80 -2.02
C LEU A 341 -8.23 12.97 -1.04
N SER A 342 -7.30 13.01 -0.08
CA SER A 342 -7.23 14.04 0.95
C SER A 342 -7.29 15.46 0.37
N PRO A 343 -8.05 16.39 0.96
CA PRO A 343 -8.04 17.80 0.56
C PRO A 343 -6.71 18.51 0.89
N ASP A 344 -5.86 17.90 1.72
CA ASP A 344 -4.57 18.46 2.13
C ASP A 344 -3.45 18.22 1.11
N VAL A 345 -3.67 17.40 0.10
CA VAL A 345 -2.74 17.20 -1.02
C VAL A 345 -3.27 17.86 -2.30
N GLU A 346 -2.38 18.07 -3.25
CA GLU A 346 -2.73 18.41 -4.63
C GLU A 346 -2.06 17.43 -5.59
N THR A 347 -2.71 17.16 -6.72
CA THR A 347 -2.16 16.33 -7.78
C THR A 347 -1.28 17.16 -8.71
N LEU A 348 -0.42 16.51 -9.49
CA LEU A 348 0.32 17.18 -10.56
C LEU A 348 -0.61 17.89 -11.56
N TYR A 349 -1.80 17.38 -11.85
CA TYR A 349 -2.77 18.09 -12.70
C TYR A 349 -3.15 19.45 -12.10
N GLU A 350 -3.43 19.48 -10.80
CA GLU A 350 -3.76 20.72 -10.07
C GLU A 350 -2.56 21.66 -10.00
N VAL A 351 -1.34 21.13 -9.80
CA VAL A 351 -0.09 21.92 -9.81
C VAL A 351 0.12 22.58 -11.17
N PHE A 352 0.00 21.84 -12.27
CA PHE A 352 0.15 22.42 -13.62
C PHE A 352 -0.90 23.48 -13.92
N LYS A 353 -2.13 23.30 -13.47
CA LYS A 353 -3.19 24.31 -13.55
C LYS A 353 -2.83 25.59 -12.77
N ARG A 354 -2.32 25.42 -11.57
CA ARG A 354 -1.91 26.53 -10.71
C ARG A 354 -0.77 27.34 -11.33
N GLU A 355 0.23 26.66 -11.90
CA GLU A 355 1.46 27.31 -12.38
C GLU A 355 1.42 27.72 -13.85
N CYS A 356 0.76 26.94 -14.71
CA CYS A 356 0.67 27.25 -16.15
C CYS A 356 -0.60 28.04 -16.51
N GLY A 357 -1.52 28.22 -15.56
CA GLY A 357 -2.79 28.92 -15.75
C GLY A 357 -3.99 27.98 -15.87
N ALA A 358 -5.17 28.46 -15.51
CA ALA A 358 -6.39 27.67 -15.47
C ALA A 358 -6.83 27.08 -16.83
N SER A 359 -6.41 27.68 -17.93
CA SER A 359 -6.65 27.18 -19.30
C SER A 359 -5.65 26.11 -19.76
N ALA A 360 -4.57 25.88 -19.01
CA ALA A 360 -3.61 24.82 -19.36
C ALA A 360 -4.28 23.45 -19.37
N ILE A 361 -4.07 22.68 -20.44
CA ILE A 361 -4.73 21.39 -20.63
C ILE A 361 -3.91 20.29 -19.95
N THR A 362 -4.57 19.48 -19.14
CA THR A 362 -4.01 18.31 -18.48
C THR A 362 -4.84 17.07 -18.77
N ALA A 363 -4.20 15.89 -18.84
CA ALA A 363 -4.89 14.66 -19.18
C ALA A 363 -4.43 13.46 -18.34
N SER A 364 -5.41 12.70 -17.86
CA SER A 364 -5.29 11.41 -17.20
C SER A 364 -5.77 10.33 -18.16
N ILE A 365 -4.87 9.48 -18.62
CA ILE A 365 -5.19 8.39 -19.57
C ILE A 365 -5.08 7.05 -18.84
N TYR A 366 -6.22 6.48 -18.49
CA TYR A 366 -6.34 5.25 -17.67
C TYR A 366 -5.66 5.30 -16.30
N GLU A 367 -5.14 6.42 -15.92
CA GLU A 367 -4.54 6.68 -14.61
C GLU A 367 -5.61 6.62 -13.51
N PRO A 368 -5.40 5.84 -12.40
CA PRO A 368 -6.38 5.73 -11.31
C PRO A 368 -6.71 7.04 -10.61
N GLN A 369 -5.77 7.99 -10.61
CA GLN A 369 -5.94 9.28 -9.98
C GLN A 369 -6.05 10.37 -11.03
N GLY A 370 -7.23 10.95 -11.19
CA GLY A 370 -7.51 11.97 -12.20
C GLY A 370 -7.98 13.31 -11.66
N ARG A 371 -7.95 13.53 -10.31
CA ARG A 371 -8.43 14.78 -9.73
C ARG A 371 -7.69 15.98 -10.31
N GLY A 372 -8.43 16.91 -10.87
CA GLY A 372 -7.91 18.13 -11.49
C GLY A 372 -7.55 18.02 -12.98
N ALA A 373 -7.58 16.84 -13.58
CA ALA A 373 -7.38 16.68 -15.02
C ALA A 373 -8.59 17.16 -15.83
N ASP A 374 -8.32 17.85 -16.97
CA ASP A 374 -9.38 18.25 -17.89
C ASP A 374 -9.95 17.06 -18.65
N HIS A 375 -9.08 16.14 -19.05
CA HIS A 375 -9.42 14.91 -19.74
C HIS A 375 -9.12 13.73 -18.81
N ALA A 376 -10.13 13.31 -18.03
CA ALA A 376 -10.08 12.10 -17.23
C ALA A 376 -10.84 10.99 -17.94
N VAL A 377 -10.27 9.77 -17.94
CA VAL A 377 -10.86 8.65 -18.65
C VAL A 377 -12.06 8.10 -17.90
N LEU A 378 -13.25 8.40 -18.40
CA LEU A 378 -14.52 7.89 -17.87
C LEU A 378 -14.64 6.36 -17.92
N GLU A 379 -13.83 5.71 -18.74
CA GLU A 379 -13.98 4.29 -19.07
C GLU A 379 -13.47 3.35 -18.00
N ARG A 380 -12.65 3.80 -17.07
CA ARG A 380 -12.31 3.01 -15.86
C ARG A 380 -13.54 2.57 -15.07
N ARG A 381 -14.63 3.31 -15.12
CA ARG A 381 -15.93 2.90 -14.55
C ARG A 381 -16.45 1.59 -15.12
N LEU A 382 -15.94 1.17 -16.26
CA LEU A 382 -16.36 -0.03 -16.98
C LEU A 382 -15.46 -1.23 -16.75
N VAL A 383 -14.35 -1.06 -16.03
CA VAL A 383 -13.37 -2.14 -15.76
C VAL A 383 -14.02 -3.38 -15.14
N GLY A 384 -15.03 -3.21 -14.28
CA GLY A 384 -15.82 -4.33 -13.73
C GLY A 384 -16.86 -4.94 -14.68
N ASN A 385 -17.15 -4.30 -15.84
CA ASN A 385 -18.16 -4.73 -16.79
C ASN A 385 -17.51 -5.24 -18.08
N LYS A 386 -17.11 -6.52 -18.09
CA LYS A 386 -16.40 -7.17 -19.20
C LYS A 386 -17.16 -7.08 -20.54
N ASP A 387 -18.49 -7.23 -20.53
CA ASP A 387 -19.28 -7.23 -21.77
C ASP A 387 -19.37 -5.83 -22.36
N ARG A 388 -19.57 -4.81 -21.53
CA ARG A 388 -19.60 -3.42 -21.99
C ARG A 388 -18.22 -2.96 -22.45
N LEU A 389 -17.17 -3.32 -21.74
CA LEU A 389 -15.80 -3.02 -22.13
C LEU A 389 -15.45 -3.65 -23.48
N LYS A 390 -15.83 -4.93 -23.69
CA LYS A 390 -15.65 -5.64 -24.96
C LYS A 390 -16.44 -4.99 -26.11
N ALA A 391 -17.70 -4.62 -25.87
CA ALA A 391 -18.53 -3.95 -26.87
C ALA A 391 -17.94 -2.60 -27.29
N LEU A 392 -17.53 -1.78 -26.33
CA LEU A 392 -16.88 -0.49 -26.60
C LEU A 392 -15.55 -0.64 -27.34
N THR A 393 -14.77 -1.67 -27.02
CA THR A 393 -13.51 -1.96 -27.73
C THR A 393 -13.77 -2.31 -29.18
N GLN A 394 -14.84 -3.07 -29.46
CA GLN A 394 -15.24 -3.38 -30.85
C GLN A 394 -15.74 -2.15 -31.59
N GLU A 395 -16.51 -1.28 -30.95
CA GLU A 395 -16.97 0.00 -31.50
C GLU A 395 -15.78 0.90 -31.85
N MET A 396 -14.81 1.04 -30.94
CA MET A 396 -13.63 1.90 -31.12
C MET A 396 -12.61 1.33 -32.10
N SER A 397 -12.43 0.01 -32.16
CA SER A 397 -11.53 -0.60 -33.14
C SER A 397 -12.02 -0.44 -34.59
N ALA A 398 -13.28 -0.11 -34.78
CA ALA A 398 -13.83 0.27 -36.11
C ALA A 398 -13.49 1.71 -36.51
N ASP A 399 -13.34 2.60 -35.50
CA ASP A 399 -13.09 4.04 -35.72
C ASP A 399 -11.61 4.42 -35.58
N VAL A 400 -10.83 3.64 -34.82
CA VAL A 400 -9.41 3.90 -34.63
C VAL A 400 -8.64 3.55 -35.89
N SER A 401 -7.94 4.54 -36.40
CA SER A 401 -7.08 4.51 -37.56
C SER A 401 -6.39 3.16 -37.78
N PRO A 402 -6.24 2.71 -39.03
CA PRO A 402 -5.53 1.49 -39.43
C PRO A 402 -4.12 1.32 -38.85
N ARG A 403 -3.54 2.38 -38.29
CA ARG A 403 -2.23 2.36 -37.62
C ARG A 403 -2.17 1.45 -36.40
N TRP A 404 -3.32 1.21 -35.76
CA TRP A 404 -3.39 0.46 -34.49
C TRP A 404 -4.04 -0.91 -34.65
N SER A 405 -4.86 -1.11 -35.68
CA SER A 405 -5.68 -2.30 -35.82
C SER A 405 -5.00 -3.47 -36.52
N ALA A 406 -3.90 -3.23 -37.24
CA ALA A 406 -3.33 -4.25 -38.12
C ALA A 406 -2.59 -5.37 -37.37
N ASP A 407 -1.98 -5.06 -36.21
CA ASP A 407 -1.14 -5.99 -35.48
C ASP A 407 -1.73 -6.45 -34.13
N GLN A 408 -2.92 -6.01 -33.79
CA GLN A 408 -3.46 -6.19 -32.45
C GLN A 408 -4.81 -6.88 -32.48
N LYS A 409 -4.77 -8.18 -32.70
CA LYS A 409 -5.92 -9.00 -32.32
C LYS A 409 -6.00 -8.98 -30.79
N PRO A 410 -7.17 -8.69 -30.20
CA PRO A 410 -7.37 -8.75 -28.76
C PRO A 410 -7.45 -10.22 -28.30
N ASP A 411 -6.42 -10.99 -28.57
CA ASP A 411 -6.27 -12.38 -28.07
C ASP A 411 -5.76 -12.39 -26.64
N LEU A 412 -5.46 -11.22 -26.12
CA LEU A 412 -4.93 -11.04 -24.79
C LEU A 412 -6.00 -10.57 -23.82
N ASN A 413 -5.60 -10.53 -22.60
CA ASN A 413 -6.41 -10.25 -21.44
C ASN A 413 -7.12 -8.88 -21.50
N ARG A 414 -7.91 -8.61 -20.47
CA ARG A 414 -8.64 -7.36 -20.30
C ARG A 414 -7.73 -6.12 -20.34
N GLU A 415 -6.52 -6.26 -19.82
CA GLU A 415 -5.53 -5.19 -19.67
C GLU A 415 -5.01 -4.70 -21.03
N GLU A 416 -4.84 -5.59 -22.02
CA GLU A 416 -4.48 -5.13 -23.36
C GLU A 416 -5.57 -4.30 -24.03
N ILE A 417 -6.83 -4.66 -23.79
CA ILE A 417 -7.97 -3.87 -24.26
C ILE A 417 -7.93 -2.45 -23.66
N VAL A 418 -7.60 -2.33 -22.38
CA VAL A 418 -7.44 -1.04 -21.70
C VAL A 418 -6.32 -0.22 -22.36
N ASP A 419 -5.16 -0.80 -22.59
CA ASP A 419 -4.04 -0.13 -23.24
C ASP A 419 -4.36 0.35 -24.66
N ILE A 420 -5.03 -0.47 -25.48
CA ILE A 420 -5.45 -0.11 -26.84
C ILE A 420 -6.38 1.10 -26.80
N ARG A 421 -7.31 1.13 -25.87
CA ARG A 421 -8.24 2.24 -25.69
C ARG A 421 -7.55 3.50 -25.17
N GLY A 422 -6.58 3.34 -24.28
CA GLY A 422 -5.73 4.44 -23.84
C GLY A 422 -5.02 5.09 -25.02
N MET A 423 -4.48 4.29 -25.92
CA MET A 423 -3.84 4.81 -27.15
C MET A 423 -4.81 5.55 -28.07
N ALA A 424 -6.05 5.04 -28.25
CA ALA A 424 -7.07 5.74 -29.03
C ALA A 424 -7.40 7.11 -28.42
N GLN A 425 -7.43 7.20 -27.10
CA GLN A 425 -7.65 8.47 -26.40
C GLN A 425 -6.46 9.43 -26.57
N VAL A 426 -5.22 8.96 -26.52
CA VAL A 426 -4.05 9.77 -26.80
C VAL A 426 -4.11 10.37 -28.20
N VAL A 427 -4.45 9.56 -29.22
CA VAL A 427 -4.65 10.07 -30.60
C VAL A 427 -5.70 11.18 -30.62
N THR A 428 -6.89 10.89 -30.08
CA THR A 428 -8.02 11.83 -30.04
C THR A 428 -7.66 13.10 -29.27
N LEU A 429 -6.99 12.98 -28.12
CA LEU A 429 -6.56 14.11 -27.30
C LEU A 429 -5.67 15.06 -28.10
N PHE A 430 -4.63 14.53 -28.75
CA PHE A 430 -3.71 15.35 -29.52
C PHE A 430 -4.33 15.89 -30.82
N GLU A 431 -5.33 15.25 -31.38
CA GLU A 431 -6.11 15.76 -32.52
C GLU A 431 -7.00 16.93 -32.09
N HIS A 432 -7.74 16.81 -30.99
CA HIS A 432 -8.62 17.87 -30.47
C HIS A 432 -7.86 19.06 -29.89
N CYS A 433 -6.72 18.83 -29.27
CA CYS A 433 -5.89 19.84 -28.64
C CYS A 433 -4.71 20.25 -29.56
N ALA A 434 -4.94 20.32 -30.89
CA ALA A 434 -3.87 20.59 -31.84
C ALA A 434 -3.23 21.99 -31.65
N ASP A 435 -4.06 23.00 -31.36
CA ASP A 435 -3.63 24.39 -31.20
C ASP A 435 -3.08 24.66 -29.79
N GLU A 436 -3.60 23.98 -28.77
CA GLU A 436 -3.17 24.08 -27.37
C GLU A 436 -2.88 22.68 -26.81
N PRO A 437 -1.69 22.10 -27.11
CA PRO A 437 -1.39 20.74 -26.68
C PRO A 437 -1.24 20.65 -25.15
N PRO A 438 -1.59 19.50 -24.55
CA PRO A 438 -1.51 19.31 -23.11
C PRO A 438 -0.13 19.63 -22.53
N VAL A 439 -0.11 20.30 -21.38
CA VAL A 439 1.12 20.61 -20.64
C VAL A 439 1.53 19.45 -19.71
N PHE A 440 0.57 18.63 -19.29
CA PHE A 440 0.82 17.45 -18.48
C PHE A 440 -0.11 16.30 -18.91
N VAL A 441 0.48 15.16 -19.18
CA VAL A 441 -0.23 13.91 -19.46
C VAL A 441 0.34 12.82 -18.55
N ALA A 442 -0.49 12.10 -17.82
CA ALA A 442 -0.13 10.83 -17.20
C ALA A 442 -0.92 9.71 -17.89
N GLN A 443 -0.21 8.74 -18.40
CA GLN A 443 -0.77 7.56 -19.07
C GLN A 443 -0.30 6.30 -18.39
N GLU A 444 -1.25 5.46 -17.97
CA GLU A 444 -1.00 4.12 -17.48
C GLU A 444 -1.11 3.09 -18.62
N PHE A 445 -0.23 2.11 -18.59
CA PHE A 445 -0.27 0.88 -19.36
C PHE A 445 -0.43 -0.29 -18.38
N THR A 446 -1.57 -0.96 -18.44
CA THR A 446 -1.97 -1.99 -17.48
C THR A 446 -1.54 -3.41 -17.87
N LEU A 447 -1.10 -3.59 -19.12
CA LEU A 447 -0.84 -4.93 -19.70
C LEU A 447 0.29 -5.66 -18.98
N THR A 448 1.29 -4.94 -18.48
CA THR A 448 2.44 -5.54 -17.78
C THR A 448 2.04 -6.13 -16.44
N ASP A 449 1.13 -5.49 -15.68
CA ASP A 449 0.59 -6.01 -14.42
C ASP A 449 -0.26 -7.26 -14.68
N GLY A 450 -1.21 -7.21 -15.61
CA GLY A 450 -2.03 -8.37 -15.95
C GLY A 450 -1.20 -9.57 -16.37
N ALA A 451 -0.20 -9.36 -17.22
CA ALA A 451 0.71 -10.44 -17.65
C ALA A 451 1.60 -10.94 -16.49
N GLY A 452 2.02 -10.05 -15.60
CA GLY A 452 2.77 -10.41 -14.39
C GLY A 452 1.97 -11.31 -13.46
N HIS A 453 0.70 -10.99 -13.25
CA HIS A 453 -0.21 -11.82 -12.46
C HIS A 453 -0.47 -13.19 -13.10
N ASP A 454 -0.66 -13.23 -14.41
CA ASP A 454 -1.00 -14.46 -15.14
C ASP A 454 0.19 -15.41 -15.27
N TYR A 455 1.39 -14.88 -15.52
CA TYR A 455 2.58 -15.65 -15.89
C TYR A 455 3.74 -15.55 -14.90
N GLY A 456 3.78 -14.49 -14.08
CA GLY A 456 4.91 -14.13 -13.23
C GLY A 456 5.82 -13.06 -13.84
N PRO A 457 6.54 -12.29 -12.99
CA PRO A 457 7.24 -11.06 -13.38
C PRO A 457 8.44 -11.27 -14.32
N HIS A 458 8.99 -12.48 -14.43
CA HIS A 458 10.16 -12.78 -15.27
C HIS A 458 9.85 -13.78 -16.39
N HIS A 459 8.58 -14.04 -16.62
CA HIS A 459 8.13 -15.01 -17.61
C HIS A 459 8.09 -14.42 -19.03
N ALA A 460 8.20 -15.29 -20.04
CA ALA A 460 8.11 -14.88 -21.43
C ALA A 460 6.79 -14.16 -21.79
N GLY A 461 5.68 -14.49 -21.12
CA GLY A 461 4.39 -13.83 -21.31
C GLY A 461 4.42 -12.36 -20.89
N LEU A 462 5.05 -12.03 -19.76
CA LEU A 462 5.26 -10.64 -19.36
C LEU A 462 6.18 -9.91 -20.33
N ARG A 463 7.24 -10.55 -20.80
CA ARG A 463 8.17 -9.96 -21.78
C ARG A 463 7.48 -9.61 -23.09
N GLU A 464 6.61 -10.49 -23.57
CA GLU A 464 5.78 -10.20 -24.76
C GLU A 464 4.85 -8.99 -24.52
N ALA A 465 4.22 -8.92 -23.32
CA ALA A 465 3.41 -7.77 -22.93
C ALA A 465 4.23 -6.47 -22.94
N LEU A 466 5.43 -6.48 -22.37
CA LEU A 466 6.34 -5.32 -22.36
C LEU A 466 6.74 -4.91 -23.78
N TYR A 467 7.02 -5.86 -24.68
CA TYR A 467 7.36 -5.56 -26.09
C TYR A 467 6.19 -4.89 -26.83
N ARG A 468 4.96 -5.30 -26.54
CA ARG A 468 3.76 -4.65 -27.10
C ARG A 468 3.54 -3.26 -26.52
N THR A 469 3.78 -3.09 -25.24
CA THR A 469 3.72 -1.78 -24.57
C THR A 469 4.81 -0.85 -25.11
N ASP A 470 6.02 -1.33 -25.36
CA ASP A 470 7.08 -0.52 -25.99
C ASP A 470 6.69 0.00 -27.39
N LYS A 471 5.99 -0.81 -28.19
CA LYS A 471 5.45 -0.36 -29.49
C LYS A 471 4.43 0.77 -29.32
N ARG A 472 3.57 0.70 -28.30
CA ARG A 472 2.61 1.76 -27.96
C ARG A 472 3.33 3.03 -27.54
N ILE A 473 4.36 2.91 -26.70
CA ILE A 473 5.23 4.03 -26.34
C ILE A 473 5.85 4.65 -27.61
N GLY A 474 6.35 3.83 -28.53
CA GLY A 474 6.87 4.30 -29.81
C GLY A 474 5.87 5.15 -30.58
N ALA A 475 4.62 4.75 -30.58
CA ALA A 475 3.58 5.53 -31.25
C ALA A 475 3.25 6.84 -30.51
N VAL A 476 3.30 6.89 -29.18
CA VAL A 476 3.21 8.17 -28.44
C VAL A 476 4.35 9.10 -28.88
N LEU A 477 5.58 8.59 -28.96
CA LEU A 477 6.73 9.37 -29.41
C LEU A 477 6.54 9.89 -30.84
N GLU A 478 5.98 9.09 -31.76
CA GLU A 478 5.66 9.49 -33.14
C GLU A 478 4.60 10.59 -33.21
N ILE A 479 3.52 10.48 -32.40
CA ILE A 479 2.48 11.51 -32.30
C ILE A 479 3.09 12.84 -31.88
N LEU A 480 3.94 12.84 -30.84
CA LEU A 480 4.61 14.05 -30.38
C LEU A 480 5.62 14.59 -31.39
N ARG A 481 6.36 13.72 -32.08
CA ARG A 481 7.31 14.10 -33.13
C ARG A 481 6.59 14.76 -34.32
N ALA A 482 5.51 14.16 -34.81
CA ALA A 482 4.74 14.69 -35.93
C ALA A 482 4.17 16.10 -35.65
N ARG A 483 4.01 16.44 -34.39
CA ARG A 483 3.52 17.75 -33.92
C ARG A 483 4.62 18.72 -33.49
N GLY A 484 5.89 18.34 -33.61
CA GLY A 484 7.02 19.15 -33.18
C GLY A 484 7.11 19.33 -31.65
N LEU A 485 6.51 18.44 -30.88
CA LEU A 485 6.43 18.53 -29.42
C LEU A 485 7.48 17.69 -28.70
N LEU A 486 8.05 16.69 -29.39
CA LEU A 486 8.93 15.67 -28.79
C LEU A 486 10.11 16.28 -28.02
N GLU A 487 10.84 17.19 -28.68
CA GLU A 487 12.09 17.77 -28.14
C GLU A 487 11.84 18.75 -26.97
N SER A 488 10.61 19.19 -26.77
CA SER A 488 10.21 20.07 -25.67
C SER A 488 9.47 19.32 -24.53
N THR A 489 9.39 18.00 -24.63
CA THR A 489 8.68 17.14 -23.68
C THR A 489 9.66 16.46 -22.72
N LEU A 490 9.41 16.59 -21.42
CA LEU A 490 10.02 15.76 -20.40
C LEU A 490 9.21 14.46 -20.28
N PHE A 491 9.83 13.34 -20.50
CA PHE A 491 9.28 12.02 -20.24
C PHE A 491 9.69 11.54 -18.85
N VAL A 492 8.72 11.03 -18.11
CA VAL A 492 8.96 10.32 -16.85
C VAL A 492 8.41 8.91 -17.01
N VAL A 493 9.27 7.91 -16.92
CA VAL A 493 8.87 6.49 -17.02
C VAL A 493 9.08 5.83 -15.67
N THR A 494 8.02 5.26 -15.12
CA THR A 494 8.06 4.48 -13.89
C THR A 494 7.00 3.38 -13.92
N SER A 495 6.99 2.54 -12.90
CA SER A 495 5.89 1.65 -12.55
C SER A 495 5.32 2.11 -11.21
N ASP A 496 4.17 1.66 -10.86
CA ASP A 496 3.52 1.90 -9.58
C ASP A 496 4.05 0.96 -8.47
N HIS A 497 4.48 -0.27 -8.82
CA HIS A 497 5.13 -1.23 -7.93
C HIS A 497 6.00 -2.22 -8.71
N GLY A 498 6.73 -3.04 -7.97
CA GLY A 498 7.36 -4.24 -8.49
C GLY A 498 6.43 -5.45 -8.35
N MET A 499 6.94 -6.64 -8.63
CA MET A 499 6.20 -7.89 -8.53
C MET A 499 7.14 -9.04 -8.20
N ALA A 500 6.68 -9.99 -7.40
CA ALA A 500 7.40 -11.21 -7.10
C ALA A 500 6.67 -12.44 -7.64
N PRO A 501 7.39 -13.46 -8.15
CA PRO A 501 6.77 -14.75 -8.51
C PRO A 501 6.19 -15.42 -7.26
N GLN A 502 5.09 -16.16 -7.44
CA GLN A 502 4.34 -16.76 -6.35
C GLN A 502 4.10 -18.25 -6.54
N ARG A 503 3.87 -18.93 -5.43
CA ARG A 503 3.46 -20.34 -5.40
C ARG A 503 1.93 -20.40 -5.45
N VAL A 504 1.40 -20.60 -6.64
CA VAL A 504 -0.07 -20.66 -6.88
C VAL A 504 -0.79 -21.77 -6.12
N GLU A 505 -0.09 -22.84 -5.74
CA GLU A 505 -0.65 -23.96 -4.98
C GLU A 505 -1.08 -23.55 -3.56
N LEU A 506 -0.48 -22.52 -3.01
CA LEU A 506 -0.76 -22.10 -1.63
C LEU A 506 -2.16 -21.52 -1.47
N LYS A 507 -2.70 -20.81 -2.46
CA LYS A 507 -4.07 -20.28 -2.53
C LYS A 507 -4.60 -19.71 -1.21
N ALA A 508 -3.73 -19.12 -0.41
CA ALA A 508 -4.08 -18.58 0.89
C ALA A 508 -4.14 -17.05 0.83
N ASN A 509 -5.02 -16.49 1.64
CA ASN A 509 -5.06 -15.05 1.90
C ASN A 509 -4.77 -14.84 3.38
N PRO A 510 -3.54 -14.49 3.77
CA PRO A 510 -3.18 -14.32 5.17
C PRO A 510 -4.08 -13.32 5.91
N ALA A 511 -4.47 -12.22 5.26
CA ALA A 511 -5.31 -11.21 5.89
C ALA A 511 -6.73 -11.71 6.22
N ALA A 512 -7.21 -12.77 5.56
CA ALA A 512 -8.51 -13.37 5.84
C ALA A 512 -8.48 -14.45 6.96
N GLU A 513 -7.30 -14.95 7.32
CA GLU A 513 -7.16 -16.04 8.31
C GLU A 513 -7.69 -15.68 9.71
N PRO A 514 -7.53 -14.45 10.23
CA PRO A 514 -8.09 -14.09 11.52
C PRO A 514 -9.62 -14.29 11.61
N LYS A 515 -10.33 -14.10 10.49
CA LYS A 515 -11.78 -14.38 10.43
C LYS A 515 -12.09 -15.85 10.72
N ARG A 516 -11.25 -16.77 10.25
CA ARG A 516 -11.41 -18.22 10.46
C ARG A 516 -11.31 -18.60 11.94
N VAL A 517 -10.51 -17.87 12.73
CA VAL A 517 -10.38 -18.08 14.18
C VAL A 517 -11.33 -17.19 15.00
N GLY A 518 -12.37 -16.64 14.38
CA GLY A 518 -13.46 -15.94 15.05
C GLY A 518 -13.19 -14.46 15.36
N ILE A 519 -12.17 -13.84 14.74
CA ILE A 519 -11.97 -12.39 14.83
C ILE A 519 -13.06 -11.68 14.00
N GLN A 520 -13.72 -10.72 14.63
CA GLN A 520 -14.70 -9.85 13.96
C GLN A 520 -13.97 -8.63 13.37
N GLY A 521 -14.21 -8.36 12.08
CA GLY A 521 -13.56 -7.24 11.41
C GLY A 521 -13.85 -7.19 9.91
N VAL A 522 -13.32 -6.16 9.26
CA VAL A 522 -13.22 -6.04 7.81
C VAL A 522 -11.81 -6.48 7.39
N PHE A 523 -11.77 -7.41 6.44
CA PHE A 523 -10.53 -8.02 5.96
C PHE A 523 -10.36 -7.66 4.48
N ALA A 524 -9.65 -6.56 4.22
CA ALA A 524 -9.37 -6.03 2.91
C ALA A 524 -7.86 -6.11 2.65
N GLU A 525 -7.39 -7.24 2.14
CA GLU A 525 -5.96 -7.52 1.93
C GLU A 525 -5.20 -6.31 1.38
N PRO A 526 -4.08 -5.94 1.98
CA PRO A 526 -3.41 -6.52 3.16
C PRO A 526 -3.87 -5.90 4.51
N MET A 527 -4.99 -5.19 4.51
CA MET A 527 -5.51 -4.39 5.63
C MET A 527 -6.52 -5.18 6.47
N ILE A 528 -6.44 -5.03 7.78
CA ILE A 528 -7.37 -5.60 8.74
C ILE A 528 -7.91 -4.49 9.63
N TYR A 529 -9.23 -4.34 9.66
CA TYR A 529 -9.96 -3.39 10.49
C TYR A 529 -10.77 -4.19 11.51
N LEU A 530 -10.44 -4.05 12.79
CA LEU A 530 -11.06 -4.83 13.87
C LEU A 530 -12.39 -4.20 14.30
N ARG A 531 -13.37 -5.04 14.56
CA ARG A 531 -14.66 -4.62 15.16
C ARG A 531 -14.58 -4.72 16.66
N ASP A 532 -13.94 -3.74 17.28
CA ASP A 532 -13.70 -3.72 18.71
C ASP A 532 -14.72 -2.85 19.46
N LEU A 533 -14.94 -3.22 20.72
CA LEU A 533 -15.72 -2.42 21.64
C LEU A 533 -14.81 -1.44 22.40
N ARG A 534 -15.22 -0.19 22.47
CA ARG A 534 -14.70 0.75 23.44
C ARG A 534 -15.47 0.58 24.74
N VAL A 535 -14.77 0.37 25.83
CA VAL A 535 -15.37 0.13 27.14
C VAL A 535 -14.79 1.11 28.14
N GLU A 536 -15.68 1.84 28.82
CA GLU A 536 -15.32 2.76 29.89
C GLU A 536 -15.88 2.24 31.19
N THR A 537 -15.08 2.23 32.25
CA THR A 537 -15.48 1.82 33.57
C THR A 537 -15.34 2.99 34.55
N GLU A 538 -16.34 3.18 35.39
CA GLU A 538 -16.36 4.20 36.43
C GLU A 538 -16.82 3.58 37.75
N ARG A 539 -15.99 3.67 38.78
CA ARG A 539 -16.30 3.15 40.09
C ARG A 539 -16.68 4.28 41.03
N THR A 540 -17.74 4.09 41.84
CA THR A 540 -18.14 5.07 42.84
C THR A 540 -17.08 5.20 43.93
N ARG A 541 -16.99 6.38 44.57
CA ARG A 541 -15.99 6.67 45.63
C ARG A 541 -16.05 5.73 46.81
N ASP A 542 -17.23 5.21 47.13
CA ASP A 542 -17.46 4.24 48.20
C ASP A 542 -17.17 2.79 47.78
N LEU A 543 -16.70 2.59 46.55
CA LEU A 543 -16.37 1.31 45.95
C LEU A 543 -17.53 0.29 45.89
N ARG A 544 -18.78 0.76 46.04
CA ARG A 544 -19.97 -0.11 46.09
C ARG A 544 -20.67 -0.28 44.75
N SER A 545 -20.34 0.55 43.76
CA SER A 545 -20.94 0.46 42.43
C SER A 545 -19.89 0.62 41.34
N LEU A 546 -20.01 -0.19 40.32
CA LEU A 546 -19.23 -0.12 39.09
C LEU A 546 -20.17 0.15 37.91
N ARG A 547 -19.96 1.28 37.24
CA ARG A 547 -20.65 1.63 36.01
C ARG A 547 -19.78 1.20 34.84
N VAL A 548 -20.38 0.54 33.83
CA VAL A 548 -19.74 0.12 32.60
C VAL A 548 -20.49 0.75 31.43
N THR A 549 -19.78 1.46 30.57
CA THR A 549 -20.32 2.02 29.33
C THR A 549 -19.67 1.26 28.15
N VAL A 550 -20.49 0.71 27.29
CA VAL A 550 -20.05 -0.06 26.10
C VAL A 550 -20.39 0.75 24.86
N LEU A 551 -19.38 1.09 24.10
CA LEU A 551 -19.44 1.92 22.91
C LEU A 551 -18.83 1.17 21.71
N ASP A 552 -19.19 1.55 20.49
CA ASP A 552 -18.43 1.17 19.30
C ASP A 552 -17.08 1.88 19.32
N ASN A 553 -16.03 1.24 18.87
CA ASN A 553 -14.71 1.86 18.78
C ASN A 553 -14.54 2.71 17.51
N ASP A 554 -15.48 2.62 16.56
CA ASP A 554 -15.50 3.49 15.38
C ASP A 554 -16.19 4.83 15.72
N LEU A 555 -15.45 5.91 15.47
CA LEU A 555 -15.90 7.28 15.75
C LEU A 555 -16.90 7.75 14.68
N LEU A 556 -17.99 8.37 15.07
CA LEU A 556 -18.92 9.01 14.14
C LEU A 556 -18.40 10.38 13.66
N PRO A 557 -18.97 10.92 12.55
CA PRO A 557 -18.58 12.23 12.03
C PRO A 557 -18.74 13.40 13.02
N ASP A 558 -19.62 13.25 14.00
CA ASP A 558 -19.84 14.23 15.08
C ASP A 558 -18.81 14.12 16.23
N GLY A 559 -17.84 13.23 16.12
CA GLY A 559 -16.79 13.00 17.11
C GLY A 559 -17.25 12.18 18.32
N GLN A 560 -18.36 11.48 18.24
CA GLN A 560 -18.87 10.64 19.33
C GLN A 560 -18.72 9.16 19.02
N TYR A 561 -18.50 8.37 20.07
CA TYR A 561 -18.53 6.91 20.00
C TYR A 561 -19.96 6.42 20.25
N PRO A 562 -20.58 5.69 19.29
CA PRO A 562 -21.97 5.25 19.46
C PRO A 562 -22.13 4.24 20.58
N PRO A 563 -23.19 4.34 21.40
CA PRO A 563 -23.47 3.34 22.42
C PRO A 563 -23.92 2.02 21.78
N ILE A 564 -23.50 0.90 22.38
CA ILE A 564 -23.87 -0.46 21.95
C ILE A 564 -24.94 -1.03 22.88
N ALA A 565 -26.13 -1.25 22.31
CA ALA A 565 -27.23 -1.94 22.98
C ALA A 565 -27.08 -3.48 22.85
N GLY A 566 -27.60 -4.22 23.84
CA GLY A 566 -27.66 -5.68 23.79
C GLY A 566 -26.35 -6.40 24.13
N ALA A 567 -25.25 -5.68 24.38
CA ALA A 567 -24.01 -6.28 24.82
C ALA A 567 -24.18 -6.96 26.18
N ARG A 568 -23.77 -8.22 26.29
CA ARG A 568 -23.74 -8.95 27.56
C ARG A 568 -22.52 -8.50 28.35
N VAL A 569 -22.76 -7.92 29.53
CA VAL A 569 -21.73 -7.49 30.46
C VAL A 569 -21.77 -8.35 31.69
N THR A 570 -20.70 -9.05 31.99
CA THR A 570 -20.56 -9.96 33.12
C THR A 570 -19.51 -9.42 34.08
N LEU A 571 -19.89 -9.13 35.33
CA LEU A 571 -18.96 -8.81 36.40
C LEU A 571 -18.54 -10.11 37.09
N CYS A 572 -17.23 -10.37 37.12
CA CYS A 572 -16.64 -11.51 37.80
C CYS A 572 -15.73 -11.06 38.96
N GLY A 573 -15.64 -11.89 39.99
CA GLY A 573 -14.70 -11.77 41.09
C GLY A 573 -13.52 -12.71 40.98
N ARG A 574 -12.80 -12.94 42.10
CA ARG A 574 -11.66 -13.87 42.16
C ARG A 574 -11.98 -15.24 41.56
N GLY A 575 -11.07 -15.79 40.81
CA GLY A 575 -11.22 -17.09 40.16
C GLY A 575 -12.30 -17.12 39.08
N ASN A 576 -12.65 -15.98 38.48
CA ASN A 576 -13.67 -15.84 37.44
C ASN A 576 -15.11 -16.18 37.90
N ALA A 577 -15.38 -16.17 39.22
CA ALA A 577 -16.72 -16.38 39.76
C ALA A 577 -17.65 -15.25 39.33
N VAL A 578 -18.77 -15.56 38.68
CA VAL A 578 -19.75 -14.56 38.25
C VAL A 578 -20.44 -13.94 39.46
N ILE A 579 -20.35 -12.61 39.57
CA ILE A 579 -21.01 -11.81 40.60
C ILE A 579 -22.36 -11.35 40.08
N ALA A 580 -22.40 -10.79 38.86
CA ALA A 580 -23.61 -10.29 38.24
C ALA A 580 -23.48 -10.27 36.71
N GLU A 581 -24.61 -10.31 36.04
CA GLU A 581 -24.70 -10.18 34.59
C GLU A 581 -25.82 -9.23 34.18
N SER A 582 -25.63 -8.46 33.14
CA SER A 582 -26.64 -7.55 32.58
C SER A 582 -26.42 -7.37 31.07
N ARG A 583 -27.46 -6.92 30.37
CA ARG A 583 -27.35 -6.48 28.97
C ARG A 583 -27.46 -4.96 28.91
N THR A 584 -26.64 -4.36 28.03
CA THR A 584 -26.68 -2.92 27.82
C THR A 584 -28.00 -2.49 27.17
N PRO A 585 -28.67 -1.43 27.68
CA PRO A 585 -29.77 -0.76 27.00
C PRO A 585 -29.26 0.09 25.83
N GLU A 586 -30.14 0.83 25.18
CA GLU A 586 -29.78 1.76 24.07
C GLU A 586 -28.70 2.79 24.47
N SER A 587 -28.62 3.17 25.72
CA SER A 587 -27.58 4.07 26.23
C SER A 587 -26.18 3.42 26.34
N GLY A 588 -26.05 2.12 26.11
CA GLY A 588 -24.82 1.38 26.28
C GLY A 588 -24.34 1.22 27.74
N ARG A 589 -25.12 1.62 28.74
CA ARG A 589 -24.66 1.71 30.14
C ARG A 589 -25.36 0.72 31.06
N VAL A 590 -24.55 0.04 31.86
CA VAL A 590 -25.01 -0.82 32.95
C VAL A 590 -24.29 -0.47 34.25
N SER A 591 -24.92 -0.77 35.41
CA SER A 591 -24.31 -0.56 36.71
C SER A 591 -24.44 -1.81 37.55
N PHE A 592 -23.39 -2.17 38.25
CA PHE A 592 -23.33 -3.35 39.13
C PHE A 592 -23.04 -2.91 40.58
N THR A 593 -23.65 -3.60 41.51
CA THR A 593 -23.22 -3.54 42.91
C THR A 593 -21.99 -4.42 43.07
N THR A 594 -20.93 -3.87 43.64
CA THR A 594 -19.68 -4.60 43.89
C THR A 594 -19.59 -5.08 45.33
N PRO A 595 -18.92 -6.20 45.62
CA PRO A 595 -18.67 -6.64 46.97
C PRO A 595 -17.93 -5.56 47.77
N ALA A 596 -18.30 -5.41 49.04
CA ALA A 596 -17.63 -4.49 49.93
C ALA A 596 -16.14 -4.83 50.04
N ASN A 597 -15.26 -3.83 49.85
CA ASN A 597 -13.81 -3.96 49.91
C ASN A 597 -13.14 -4.80 48.79
N ALA A 598 -13.84 -5.15 47.70
CA ALA A 598 -13.18 -5.79 46.54
C ALA A 598 -12.23 -4.77 45.88
N ALA A 599 -10.96 -5.13 45.77
CA ALA A 599 -10.00 -4.33 45.02
C ALA A 599 -10.31 -4.39 43.53
N ASP A 600 -9.98 -3.35 42.77
CA ASP A 600 -10.22 -3.30 41.31
C ASP A 600 -9.52 -4.45 40.59
N ALA A 601 -8.32 -4.85 41.03
CA ALA A 601 -7.58 -5.98 40.49
C ALA A 601 -8.27 -7.34 40.73
N GLU A 602 -9.25 -7.42 41.62
CA GLU A 602 -10.01 -8.65 41.92
C GLU A 602 -11.31 -8.75 41.12
N LEU A 603 -11.68 -7.66 40.43
CA LEU A 603 -12.88 -7.58 39.60
C LEU A 603 -12.49 -7.67 38.11
N THR A 604 -13.22 -8.47 37.38
CA THR A 604 -13.10 -8.58 35.90
C THR A 604 -14.46 -8.27 35.29
N VAL A 605 -14.46 -7.38 34.30
CA VAL A 605 -15.64 -7.09 33.47
C VAL A 605 -15.44 -7.75 32.12
N ARG A 606 -16.32 -8.67 31.76
CA ARG A 606 -16.34 -9.32 30.45
C ARG A 606 -17.48 -8.77 29.62
N ILE A 607 -17.20 -8.45 28.37
CA ILE A 607 -18.16 -7.90 27.42
C ILE A 607 -18.19 -8.78 26.18
N GLU A 608 -19.41 -9.16 25.77
CA GLU A 608 -19.66 -9.94 24.57
C GLU A 608 -20.81 -9.34 23.77
N HIS A 609 -20.63 -9.24 22.45
CA HIS A 609 -21.68 -8.85 21.51
C HIS A 609 -21.45 -9.56 20.18
N PRO A 610 -22.49 -10.10 19.49
CA PRO A 610 -22.33 -10.92 18.29
C PRO A 610 -21.59 -10.22 17.13
N GLY A 611 -21.65 -8.90 17.04
CA GLY A 611 -21.03 -8.12 15.96
C GLY A 611 -19.65 -7.56 16.30
N PHE A 612 -19.08 -7.87 17.47
CA PHE A 612 -17.83 -7.30 17.94
C PHE A 612 -16.93 -8.36 18.56
N ASN A 613 -15.64 -8.07 18.61
CA ASN A 613 -14.70 -8.88 19.36
C ASN A 613 -15.00 -8.82 20.86
N PRO A 614 -14.96 -9.96 21.57
CA PRO A 614 -15.15 -9.98 23.01
C PRO A 614 -14.01 -9.26 23.72
N ARG A 615 -14.30 -8.63 24.87
CA ARG A 615 -13.32 -7.89 25.66
C ARG A 615 -13.41 -8.20 27.14
N ALA A 616 -12.27 -8.19 27.83
CA ALA A 616 -12.19 -8.27 29.28
C ALA A 616 -11.31 -7.15 29.86
N LEU A 617 -11.78 -6.54 30.95
CA LEU A 617 -11.12 -5.43 31.63
C LEU A 617 -11.11 -5.70 33.14
N SER A 618 -10.11 -5.16 33.84
CA SER A 618 -10.13 -5.09 35.30
C SER A 618 -11.16 -4.05 35.77
N GLY A 619 -11.51 -4.06 37.04
CA GLY A 619 -12.49 -3.14 37.62
C GLY A 619 -12.16 -1.65 37.47
N ASN A 620 -10.89 -1.31 37.25
CA ASN A 620 -10.42 0.04 36.93
C ASN A 620 -10.30 0.34 35.42
N GLY A 621 -10.76 -0.57 34.57
CA GLY A 621 -10.74 -0.38 33.13
C GLY A 621 -9.43 -0.76 32.41
N ALA A 622 -8.43 -1.27 33.14
CA ALA A 622 -7.22 -1.74 32.50
C ALA A 622 -7.50 -3.06 31.75
N SER A 623 -6.98 -3.18 30.52
CA SER A 623 -7.06 -4.41 29.74
C SER A 623 -6.43 -5.58 30.51
N ILE A 624 -7.12 -6.68 30.54
CA ILE A 624 -6.58 -7.95 31.04
C ILE A 624 -6.10 -8.69 29.80
N GLY A 625 -4.79 -8.66 29.57
CA GLY A 625 -4.17 -9.32 28.42
C GLY A 625 -3.07 -10.27 28.84
N ILE A 626 -2.89 -11.32 28.08
CA ILE A 626 -1.67 -12.12 28.13
C ILE A 626 -0.62 -11.42 27.30
N ASP A 627 0.58 -11.33 27.81
CA ASP A 627 1.70 -10.76 27.07
C ASP A 627 2.03 -11.64 25.87
N LEU A 628 1.59 -11.21 24.68
CA LEU A 628 1.81 -11.91 23.41
C LEU A 628 3.28 -12.22 23.15
N ARG A 629 4.18 -11.34 23.62
CA ARG A 629 5.64 -11.51 23.49
C ARG A 629 6.13 -12.78 24.15
N LYS A 630 5.61 -13.11 25.34
CA LYS A 630 5.92 -14.35 26.06
C LYS A 630 5.42 -15.60 25.35
N ILE A 631 4.38 -15.50 24.56
CA ILE A 631 3.85 -16.62 23.79
C ILE A 631 4.67 -16.83 22.52
N LEU A 632 4.87 -15.77 21.73
CA LEU A 632 5.55 -15.86 20.45
C LEU A 632 7.06 -16.07 20.59
N TYR A 633 7.68 -15.52 21.66
CA TYR A 633 9.13 -15.43 21.78
C TYR A 633 9.70 -16.09 23.03
N SER A 634 8.96 -16.94 23.70
CA SER A 634 9.41 -17.64 24.90
C SER A 634 10.72 -18.46 24.74
N ASN A 635 11.08 -18.78 23.51
CA ASN A 635 12.27 -19.54 23.18
C ASN A 635 13.44 -18.66 22.65
N LEU A 636 13.25 -17.33 22.61
CA LEU A 636 14.27 -16.39 22.11
C LEU A 636 14.96 -15.60 23.24
N GLU A 637 14.53 -15.79 24.49
CA GLU A 637 15.21 -15.37 25.70
C GLU A 637 16.18 -16.48 26.14
#